data_69c22ae5b7ee0d154faa91ca2878b6c6
#
_entry.id   69c22ae5b7ee0d154faa91ca2878b6c6
#
_cell.length_a   1.000
_cell.length_b   1.000
_cell.length_c   1.000
_cell.angle_alpha   90.00
_cell.angle_beta   90.00
_cell.angle_gamma   90.00
#
_symmetry.space_group_name_H-M   'P 1'
#
loop_
_entity.id
_entity.type
_entity.pdbx_description
1 polymer ?
#
loop_
_entity_poly.entity_id
_entity_poly.type
_entity_poly.pdbx_seq_one_letter_code
_entity_poly.pdbx_strand_id
1 'polypeptide(L)'
;MSRPSARMSVATLVLGAALFHAGCGPSGDRGSASGSAARVADEVRQQVTPEGLARSLDSIVQYDRRSGTEGEDRALDFVLRELRAEGIPARVDTFSAYVSDPVSASVEAPAADPEFAPEALTVSFAGSAEALTAPLVDVGGADALPALAVATGERLLLECELDAELRRPTGIPGGLQAGTAGGAGNERVCPEAPDLRGKIAMVEALPIPETAWKLERLGAVGAIFVNPEDRLNALITTTLWAGPSLRNQHRIPSLPLAEVTQGDGQRLRAMLEEEPGLRVRLSSEVETRWKPLRLVQAAIPAENPVGSFAVLGGHIDSWWQGATDEAASNAAMLELARAFWDQRERLRRGLVVAWWPGHSNARYAGSKWYADHHFQQLRQRAVAYLNVDGIGQRDASTFDAATTVSLADVARNAVQEVSDQRIEPDRPVRNSDQSFNGIGLPLLQIYHRRPDSLGGYWWWHSREDTRDKIDASVLDADAGAYAGALARLLVSPRLPVDPVDQVDYLGQLLHDRQATASGRLDLSAEIKLQARLLEAVEGVEEALPPEPDERVNLSRLRVLRPVHRVLYTLGGSYHPDPSVNLGPLPGLGPVDRLAEAEPGSHRYEVTRRTLVRERNRVNEALQRSLERAERLRARLVAGGGTGNGSDGGGGP
;
A
#
# COMPACT_ATOMS: atom_id res chain seq x y z
N MET A 1 -7.12 40.82 -30.91
CA MET A 1 -5.73 40.36 -30.97
C MET A 1 -5.57 39.35 -29.87
N SER A 2 -5.60 38.10 -30.25
CA SER A 2 -5.62 36.90 -29.43
C SER A 2 -4.26 36.64 -28.76
N ARG A 3 -4.26 36.46 -27.43
CA ARG A 3 -3.12 35.91 -26.68
C ARG A 3 -3.25 34.38 -26.61
N PRO A 4 -2.18 33.63 -26.79
CA PRO A 4 -2.22 32.18 -26.65
C PRO A 4 -2.18 31.79 -25.17
N SER A 5 -3.05 30.85 -24.79
CA SER A 5 -3.07 30.16 -23.54
C SER A 5 -1.80 29.31 -23.36
N ALA A 6 -1.05 29.57 -22.32
CA ALA A 6 0.05 28.70 -21.89
C ALA A 6 -0.53 27.37 -21.39
N ARG A 7 -0.28 26.30 -22.13
CA ARG A 7 -0.51 24.93 -21.67
C ARG A 7 0.58 24.58 -20.67
N MET A 8 0.17 24.42 -19.42
CA MET A 8 1.01 23.83 -18.38
C MET A 8 1.34 22.39 -18.79
N SER A 9 2.60 22.13 -19.03
CA SER A 9 3.11 20.77 -19.24
C SER A 9 3.23 20.12 -17.87
N VAL A 10 2.27 19.29 -17.51
CA VAL A 10 2.40 18.34 -16.40
C VAL A 10 3.43 17.30 -16.86
N ALA A 11 4.56 17.25 -16.17
CA ALA A 11 5.58 16.23 -16.40
C ALA A 11 4.96 14.86 -16.09
N THR A 12 4.60 14.16 -17.17
CA THR A 12 4.10 12.80 -17.14
C THR A 12 5.26 11.90 -16.69
N LEU A 13 5.21 11.43 -15.46
CA LEU A 13 5.94 10.22 -15.10
C LEU A 13 5.33 9.09 -15.94
N VAL A 14 6.00 8.77 -17.05
CA VAL A 14 5.67 7.60 -17.83
C VAL A 14 6.08 6.38 -16.99
N LEU A 15 5.12 5.85 -16.23
CA LEU A 15 5.20 4.45 -15.80
C LEU A 15 5.09 3.63 -17.08
N GLY A 16 6.16 2.90 -17.39
CA GLY A 16 6.15 1.97 -18.48
C GLY A 16 5.06 0.92 -18.24
N ALA A 17 3.98 1.00 -18.98
CA ALA A 17 3.00 -0.06 -19.08
C ALA A 17 3.71 -1.25 -19.74
N ALA A 18 4.07 -2.25 -18.94
CA ALA A 18 4.47 -3.55 -19.45
C ALA A 18 3.22 -4.20 -20.07
N LEU A 19 3.14 -4.19 -21.38
CA LEU A 19 2.12 -4.90 -22.13
C LEU A 19 2.24 -6.39 -21.89
N PHE A 20 1.34 -6.94 -21.09
CA PHE A 20 1.18 -8.38 -20.94
C PHE A 20 0.66 -8.98 -22.25
N HIS A 21 1.50 -9.71 -22.97
CA HIS A 21 1.05 -10.54 -24.07
C HIS A 21 0.45 -11.83 -23.51
N ALA A 22 -0.88 -11.94 -23.57
CA ALA A 22 -1.59 -13.16 -23.25
C ALA A 22 -1.25 -14.24 -24.28
N GLY A 23 -0.49 -15.26 -23.86
CA GLY A 23 -0.37 -16.51 -24.60
C GLY A 23 -1.66 -17.31 -24.45
N CYS A 24 -2.49 -17.40 -25.49
CA CYS A 24 -3.63 -18.32 -25.55
C CYS A 24 -3.14 -19.76 -25.61
N GLY A 25 -3.06 -20.46 -24.48
CA GLY A 25 -3.00 -21.92 -24.44
C GLY A 25 -4.43 -22.52 -24.44
N PRO A 26 -4.63 -23.76 -24.94
CA PRO A 26 -5.96 -24.33 -25.12
C PRO A 26 -6.67 -24.58 -23.78
N SER A 27 -7.90 -24.08 -23.66
CA SER A 27 -8.81 -24.26 -22.54
C SER A 27 -9.30 -25.73 -22.47
N GLY A 28 -8.62 -26.55 -21.66
CA GLY A 28 -9.14 -27.85 -21.24
C GLY A 28 -10.18 -27.67 -20.14
N ASP A 29 -11.22 -28.49 -20.22
CA ASP A 29 -12.43 -28.62 -19.41
C ASP A 29 -12.35 -28.08 -17.95
N ARG A 30 -12.72 -26.81 -17.75
CA ARG A 30 -12.82 -26.12 -16.45
C ARG A 30 -14.25 -26.02 -15.94
N GLY A 31 -15.19 -26.81 -16.50
CA GLY A 31 -16.62 -26.52 -16.42
C GLY A 31 -17.32 -26.76 -15.07
N SER A 32 -16.87 -27.68 -14.20
CA SER A 32 -17.66 -28.03 -13.00
C SER A 32 -17.25 -27.31 -11.72
N ALA A 33 -15.95 -27.10 -11.49
CA ALA A 33 -15.43 -26.43 -10.30
C ALA A 33 -15.63 -24.90 -10.36
N SER A 34 -15.55 -24.30 -11.54
CA SER A 34 -15.89 -22.90 -11.82
C SER A 34 -17.37 -22.62 -11.53
N GLY A 35 -18.26 -23.55 -11.83
CA GLY A 35 -19.70 -23.42 -11.60
C GLY A 35 -20.11 -23.36 -10.11
N SER A 36 -19.33 -23.93 -9.19
CA SER A 36 -19.65 -23.86 -7.75
C SER A 36 -19.30 -22.49 -7.16
N ALA A 37 -18.12 -21.97 -7.47
CA ALA A 37 -17.71 -20.64 -7.00
C ALA A 37 -18.61 -19.54 -7.59
N ALA A 38 -18.94 -19.62 -8.89
CA ALA A 38 -19.85 -18.69 -9.53
C ALA A 38 -21.25 -18.69 -8.89
N ARG A 39 -21.82 -19.87 -8.59
CA ARG A 39 -23.12 -19.94 -7.88
C ARG A 39 -23.06 -19.31 -6.50
N VAL A 40 -22.02 -19.55 -5.71
CA VAL A 40 -21.86 -18.89 -4.40
C VAL A 40 -21.70 -17.39 -4.56
N ALA A 41 -20.93 -16.92 -5.56
CA ALA A 41 -20.81 -15.51 -5.86
C ALA A 41 -22.17 -14.86 -6.19
N ASP A 42 -22.98 -15.52 -7.04
CA ASP A 42 -24.30 -15.02 -7.42
C ASP A 42 -25.27 -14.97 -6.21
N GLU A 43 -25.27 -16.00 -5.36
CA GLU A 43 -26.09 -16.01 -4.16
C GLU A 43 -25.65 -14.95 -3.14
N VAL A 44 -24.32 -14.74 -2.97
CA VAL A 44 -23.79 -13.67 -2.14
C VAL A 44 -24.20 -12.30 -2.69
N ARG A 45 -24.07 -12.06 -4.01
CA ARG A 45 -24.50 -10.80 -4.64
C ARG A 45 -26.02 -10.55 -4.44
N GLN A 46 -26.84 -11.58 -4.52
CA GLN A 46 -28.28 -11.42 -4.26
C GLN A 46 -28.61 -11.07 -2.80
N GLN A 47 -27.76 -11.47 -1.86
CA GLN A 47 -27.93 -11.17 -0.43
C GLN A 47 -27.34 -9.79 -0.05
N VAL A 48 -26.27 -9.38 -0.70
CA VAL A 48 -25.70 -8.03 -0.55
C VAL A 48 -26.55 -7.06 -1.36
N THR A 49 -27.55 -6.47 -0.70
CA THR A 49 -28.52 -5.60 -1.39
C THR A 49 -28.15 -4.13 -1.24
N PRO A 50 -28.51 -3.26 -2.23
CA PRO A 50 -28.33 -1.82 -2.11
C PRO A 50 -28.91 -1.22 -0.83
N GLU A 51 -30.07 -1.75 -0.36
CA GLU A 51 -30.71 -1.31 0.88
C GLU A 51 -29.94 -1.77 2.12
N GLY A 52 -29.32 -2.95 2.10
CA GLY A 52 -28.40 -3.44 3.14
C GLY A 52 -27.18 -2.55 3.25
N LEU A 53 -26.52 -2.34 2.12
CA LEU A 53 -25.34 -1.46 2.01
C LEU A 53 -25.66 -0.04 2.50
N ALA A 54 -26.79 0.54 2.07
CA ALA A 54 -27.21 1.87 2.51
C ALA A 54 -27.44 1.95 4.02
N ARG A 55 -28.16 0.98 4.63
CA ARG A 55 -28.39 0.96 6.08
C ARG A 55 -27.10 0.86 6.88
N SER A 56 -26.18 -0.01 6.47
CA SER A 56 -24.89 -0.18 7.14
C SER A 56 -24.03 1.07 6.98
N LEU A 57 -23.97 1.65 5.79
CA LEU A 57 -23.29 2.90 5.50
C LEU A 57 -23.86 4.06 6.33
N ASP A 58 -25.17 4.25 6.33
CA ASP A 58 -25.85 5.34 7.07
C ASP A 58 -25.62 5.23 8.58
N SER A 59 -25.39 4.02 9.09
CA SER A 59 -25.06 3.78 10.50
C SER A 59 -23.61 4.13 10.83
N ILE A 60 -22.67 3.92 9.90
CA ILE A 60 -21.22 4.14 10.11
C ILE A 60 -20.85 5.60 9.86
N VAL A 61 -21.37 6.21 8.78
CA VAL A 61 -21.00 7.55 8.32
C VAL A 61 -21.39 8.69 9.27
N GLN A 62 -22.29 8.42 10.23
CA GLN A 62 -22.73 9.46 11.18
C GLN A 62 -21.66 9.84 12.23
N TYR A 63 -20.56 9.10 12.32
CA TYR A 63 -19.49 9.33 13.28
C TYR A 63 -18.24 9.90 12.61
N ASP A 64 -17.58 10.89 13.27
CA ASP A 64 -16.17 11.20 13.03
C ASP A 64 -15.35 10.06 13.66
N ARG A 65 -14.70 9.25 12.83
CA ARG A 65 -14.08 8.01 13.25
C ARG A 65 -12.57 8.09 13.37
N ARG A 66 -12.02 9.25 13.70
CA ARG A 66 -10.56 9.35 13.92
C ARG A 66 -10.10 8.33 14.95
N SER A 67 -8.95 7.74 14.71
CA SER A 67 -8.45 6.61 15.51
C SER A 67 -8.28 6.96 16.99
N GLY A 68 -8.80 6.11 17.85
CA GLY A 68 -8.79 6.28 19.30
C GLY A 68 -9.73 7.34 19.82
N THR A 69 -10.83 7.62 19.07
CA THR A 69 -11.92 8.49 19.50
C THR A 69 -13.20 7.70 19.81
N GLU A 70 -14.13 8.33 20.52
CA GLU A 70 -15.43 7.74 20.79
C GLU A 70 -16.22 7.45 19.49
N GLY A 71 -16.01 8.24 18.43
CA GLY A 71 -16.66 8.02 17.13
C GLY A 71 -16.23 6.71 16.49
N GLU A 72 -14.92 6.40 16.49
CA GLU A 72 -14.40 5.10 16.04
C GLU A 72 -14.97 3.96 16.89
N ASP A 73 -14.95 4.11 18.22
CA ASP A 73 -15.50 3.09 19.13
C ASP A 73 -16.98 2.81 18.87
N ARG A 74 -17.79 3.84 18.63
CA ARG A 74 -19.23 3.69 18.29
C ARG A 74 -19.44 2.97 16.97
N ALA A 75 -18.63 3.25 15.96
CA ALA A 75 -18.70 2.55 14.67
C ALA A 75 -18.31 1.07 14.83
N LEU A 76 -17.25 0.78 15.58
CA LEU A 76 -16.85 -0.60 15.91
C LEU A 76 -17.92 -1.34 16.73
N ASP A 77 -18.56 -0.66 17.68
CA ASP A 77 -19.66 -1.24 18.46
C ASP A 77 -20.90 -1.52 17.60
N PHE A 78 -21.16 -0.68 16.60
CA PHE A 78 -22.19 -0.96 15.59
C PHE A 78 -21.84 -2.24 14.83
N VAL A 79 -20.66 -2.34 14.23
CA VAL A 79 -20.22 -3.54 13.47
C VAL A 79 -20.30 -4.79 14.35
N LEU A 80 -19.78 -4.73 15.58
CA LEU A 80 -19.77 -5.86 16.50
C LEU A 80 -21.18 -6.32 16.90
N ARG A 81 -22.10 -5.38 17.12
CA ARG A 81 -23.49 -5.68 17.43
C ARG A 81 -24.19 -6.37 16.26
N GLU A 82 -24.00 -5.87 15.05
CA GLU A 82 -24.57 -6.43 13.84
C GLU A 82 -24.06 -7.86 13.55
N LEU A 83 -22.74 -8.09 13.69
CA LEU A 83 -22.16 -9.43 13.55
C LEU A 83 -22.75 -10.41 14.58
N ARG A 84 -22.89 -9.98 15.83
CA ARG A 84 -23.44 -10.82 16.91
C ARG A 84 -24.94 -11.12 16.72
N ALA A 85 -25.70 -10.17 16.20
CA ALA A 85 -27.13 -10.37 15.91
C ALA A 85 -27.36 -11.49 14.90
N GLU A 86 -26.46 -11.67 13.94
CA GLU A 86 -26.47 -12.75 12.96
C GLU A 86 -25.80 -14.05 13.47
N GLY A 87 -25.30 -14.06 14.70
CA GLY A 87 -24.57 -15.20 15.25
C GLY A 87 -23.18 -15.42 14.65
N ILE A 88 -22.63 -14.43 13.97
CA ILE A 88 -21.27 -14.50 13.40
C ILE A 88 -20.24 -14.38 14.53
N PRO A 89 -19.32 -15.36 14.69
CA PRO A 89 -18.27 -15.28 15.69
C PRO A 89 -17.39 -14.05 15.47
N ALA A 90 -17.43 -13.13 16.42
CA ALA A 90 -16.64 -11.91 16.38
C ALA A 90 -15.92 -11.65 17.69
N ARG A 91 -14.70 -11.13 17.60
CA ARG A 91 -13.89 -10.75 18.76
C ARG A 91 -13.34 -9.34 18.62
N VAL A 92 -12.96 -8.77 19.74
CA VAL A 92 -12.28 -7.49 19.84
C VAL A 92 -10.89 -7.73 20.43
N ASP A 93 -9.86 -7.29 19.75
CA ASP A 93 -8.52 -7.19 20.28
C ASP A 93 -8.24 -5.72 20.63
N THR A 94 -7.56 -5.47 21.74
CA THR A 94 -7.13 -4.13 22.14
C THR A 94 -5.61 -4.08 22.17
N PHE A 95 -5.02 -3.05 21.56
CA PHE A 95 -3.58 -2.89 21.50
C PHE A 95 -3.19 -1.42 21.61
N SER A 96 -1.94 -1.15 21.94
CA SER A 96 -1.39 0.20 22.03
C SER A 96 -0.86 0.65 20.67
N ALA A 97 -1.32 1.79 20.18
CA ALA A 97 -0.85 2.41 18.94
C ALA A 97 -0.32 3.83 19.20
N TYR A 98 0.64 4.25 18.40
CA TYR A 98 1.18 5.61 18.44
C TYR A 98 0.35 6.49 17.51
N VAL A 99 -0.57 7.24 18.13
CA VAL A 99 -1.60 8.04 17.44
C VAL A 99 -1.19 9.49 17.45
N SER A 100 -1.36 10.18 16.32
CA SER A 100 -1.04 11.59 16.16
C SER A 100 -2.27 12.36 15.72
N ASP A 101 -2.80 13.18 16.61
CA ASP A 101 -3.99 13.99 16.39
C ASP A 101 -3.60 15.43 16.04
N PRO A 102 -3.92 15.93 14.84
CA PRO A 102 -3.81 17.35 14.52
C PRO A 102 -4.86 18.13 15.33
N VAL A 103 -4.44 19.20 16.02
CA VAL A 103 -5.29 19.99 16.91
C VAL A 103 -5.61 21.34 16.28
N SER A 104 -4.59 22.13 15.95
CA SER A 104 -4.78 23.47 15.40
C SER A 104 -3.58 23.92 14.57
N ALA A 105 -3.83 24.84 13.62
CA ALA A 105 -2.79 25.57 12.90
C ALA A 105 -3.22 27.01 12.65
N SER A 106 -2.24 27.93 12.52
CA SER A 106 -2.46 29.26 12.02
C SER A 106 -1.26 29.75 11.21
N VAL A 107 -1.55 30.60 10.23
CA VAL A 107 -0.56 31.30 9.40
C VAL A 107 -0.91 32.78 9.41
N GLU A 108 0.06 33.61 9.70
CA GLU A 108 -0.10 35.09 9.77
C GLU A 108 1.07 35.75 9.04
N ALA A 109 0.81 36.91 8.45
CA ALA A 109 1.81 37.78 7.82
C ALA A 109 1.77 39.20 8.38
N PRO A 110 2.03 39.38 9.70
CA PRO A 110 1.64 40.61 10.43
C PRO A 110 2.34 41.89 9.94
N ALA A 111 3.46 41.79 9.22
CA ALA A 111 4.16 42.95 8.66
C ALA A 111 3.52 43.41 7.34
N ALA A 112 3.11 42.47 6.47
CA ALA A 112 2.55 42.76 5.16
C ALA A 112 1.03 42.94 5.20
N ASP A 113 0.32 42.09 5.91
CA ASP A 113 -1.14 42.14 6.09
C ASP A 113 -1.50 41.66 7.51
N PRO A 114 -1.74 42.59 8.47
CA PRO A 114 -2.10 42.21 9.84
C PRO A 114 -3.45 41.48 9.99
N GLU A 115 -4.32 41.55 8.96
CA GLU A 115 -5.61 40.86 8.93
C GLU A 115 -5.55 39.51 8.22
N PHE A 116 -4.39 39.14 7.67
CA PHE A 116 -4.20 37.85 7.01
C PHE A 116 -4.19 36.73 8.06
N ALA A 117 -5.28 36.02 8.14
CA ALA A 117 -5.48 34.84 9.00
C ALA A 117 -6.35 33.81 8.25
N PRO A 118 -5.78 33.10 7.30
CA PRO A 118 -6.50 32.10 6.52
C PRO A 118 -6.95 30.93 7.39
N GLU A 119 -7.98 30.21 6.95
CA GLU A 119 -8.23 28.87 7.50
C GLU A 119 -7.00 27.99 7.22
N ALA A 120 -6.51 27.33 8.24
CA ALA A 120 -5.32 26.49 8.14
C ALA A 120 -5.52 25.17 8.87
N LEU A 121 -4.94 24.10 8.33
CA LEU A 121 -4.99 22.77 8.92
C LEU A 121 -3.56 22.24 9.10
N THR A 122 -3.24 21.73 10.30
CA THR A 122 -2.05 20.89 10.46
C THR A 122 -2.41 19.43 10.22
N VAL A 123 -1.42 18.57 10.11
CA VAL A 123 -1.61 17.16 9.75
C VAL A 123 -0.94 16.23 10.77
N SER A 124 -1.32 14.96 10.76
CA SER A 124 -0.76 13.97 11.68
C SER A 124 0.73 13.81 11.50
N PHE A 125 1.43 13.65 12.63
CA PHE A 125 2.89 13.53 12.72
C PHE A 125 3.67 14.77 12.26
N ALA A 126 3.02 15.93 12.10
CA ALA A 126 3.74 17.18 11.99
C ALA A 126 4.36 17.57 13.33
N GLY A 127 5.38 18.42 13.30
CA GLY A 127 5.93 19.05 14.50
C GLY A 127 4.96 20.10 15.07
N SER A 128 5.08 20.39 16.36
CA SER A 128 4.36 21.51 17.00
C SER A 128 5.28 22.71 17.16
N ALA A 129 4.72 23.90 16.95
CA ALA A 129 5.36 25.18 17.25
C ALA A 129 4.33 26.23 17.65
N GLU A 130 4.69 27.05 18.61
CA GLU A 130 3.93 28.24 19.00
C GLU A 130 4.60 29.48 18.39
N ALA A 131 3.87 30.18 17.51
CA ALA A 131 4.29 31.45 16.92
C ALA A 131 5.70 31.44 16.28
N LEU A 132 6.09 30.37 15.59
CA LEU A 132 7.34 30.28 14.86
C LEU A 132 7.40 31.38 13.79
N THR A 133 8.36 32.29 13.91
CA THR A 133 8.51 33.41 12.98
C THR A 133 9.81 33.32 12.22
N ALA A 134 9.74 33.15 10.90
CA ALA A 134 10.91 33.03 10.03
C ALA A 134 10.65 33.62 8.64
N PRO A 135 11.71 33.91 7.85
CA PRO A 135 11.54 34.32 6.45
C PRO A 135 10.82 33.24 5.64
N LEU A 136 9.88 33.66 4.80
CA LEU A 136 9.18 32.80 3.85
C LEU A 136 9.99 32.61 2.57
N VAL A 137 10.01 31.40 2.06
CA VAL A 137 10.59 31.07 0.74
C VAL A 137 9.60 30.22 -0.04
N ASP A 138 9.21 30.71 -1.21
CA ASP A 138 8.42 29.93 -2.15
C ASP A 138 9.32 28.93 -2.89
N VAL A 139 9.01 27.66 -2.77
CA VAL A 139 9.70 26.54 -3.43
C VAL A 139 9.07 26.24 -4.80
N GLY A 140 7.84 26.73 -5.03
CA GLY A 140 7.01 26.31 -6.15
C GLY A 140 6.37 24.93 -5.91
N GLY A 141 6.39 24.05 -6.89
CA GLY A 141 5.84 22.70 -6.76
C GLY A 141 6.80 21.72 -6.06
N ALA A 142 6.27 20.57 -5.65
CA ALA A 142 7.07 19.49 -5.01
C ALA A 142 8.13 18.89 -5.96
N ASP A 143 7.98 19.05 -7.26
CA ASP A 143 8.93 18.66 -8.31
C ASP A 143 10.22 19.50 -8.32
N ALA A 144 10.19 20.70 -7.73
CA ALA A 144 11.39 21.52 -7.51
C ALA A 144 12.31 20.96 -6.39
N LEU A 145 11.82 20.01 -5.60
CA LEU A 145 12.60 19.36 -4.55
C LEU A 145 13.41 18.19 -5.09
N PRO A 146 14.61 17.91 -4.54
CA PRO A 146 15.40 16.75 -4.94
C PRO A 146 14.62 15.44 -4.84
N ALA A 147 14.93 14.50 -5.73
CA ALA A 147 14.32 13.18 -5.68
C ALA A 147 14.69 12.42 -4.40
N LEU A 148 13.78 11.55 -3.96
CA LEU A 148 14.00 10.66 -2.83
C LEU A 148 14.79 9.43 -3.28
N ALA A 149 15.84 9.10 -2.54
CA ALA A 149 16.56 7.86 -2.64
C ALA A 149 16.21 6.93 -1.46
N VAL A 150 15.73 5.75 -1.75
CA VAL A 150 15.62 4.69 -0.74
C VAL A 150 16.94 3.89 -0.76
N ALA A 151 17.79 4.16 0.21
CA ALA A 151 18.99 3.36 0.40
C ALA A 151 18.62 2.02 1.06
N THR A 152 19.48 1.02 0.92
CA THR A 152 19.27 -0.29 1.53
C THR A 152 19.07 -0.18 3.04
N GLY A 153 18.23 -1.06 3.59
CA GLY A 153 18.02 -1.15 5.03
C GLY A 153 17.14 -0.06 5.62
N GLU A 154 16.14 0.41 4.87
CA GLU A 154 15.14 1.38 5.34
C GLU A 154 15.64 2.83 5.46
N ARG A 155 16.86 3.14 5.04
CA ARG A 155 17.40 4.49 5.10
C ARG A 155 16.88 5.33 3.93
N LEU A 156 16.25 6.47 4.25
CA LEU A 156 15.81 7.47 3.29
C LEU A 156 16.88 8.57 3.18
N LEU A 157 17.16 9.01 1.97
CA LEU A 157 18.09 10.11 1.65
C LEU A 157 17.53 10.93 0.49
N LEU A 158 17.97 12.18 0.37
CA LEU A 158 17.86 12.88 -0.90
C LEU A 158 18.89 12.29 -1.89
N GLU A 159 18.58 12.28 -3.18
CA GLU A 159 19.52 11.81 -4.21
C GLU A 159 20.85 12.53 -4.13
N CYS A 160 20.83 13.85 -3.95
CA CYS A 160 22.03 14.67 -3.79
C CYS A 160 22.84 14.31 -2.52
N GLU A 161 22.17 13.91 -1.43
CA GLU A 161 22.86 13.44 -0.22
C GLU A 161 23.53 12.09 -0.44
N LEU A 162 22.81 11.16 -1.06
CA LEU A 162 23.36 9.86 -1.41
C LEU A 162 24.54 10.02 -2.36
N ASP A 163 24.43 10.88 -3.36
CA ASP A 163 25.52 11.20 -4.27
C ASP A 163 26.71 11.84 -3.57
N ALA A 164 26.49 12.74 -2.62
CA ALA A 164 27.56 13.33 -1.82
C ALA A 164 28.26 12.28 -0.94
N GLU A 165 27.50 11.38 -0.31
CA GLU A 165 28.09 10.26 0.43
C GLU A 165 28.91 9.33 -0.46
N LEU A 166 28.43 9.06 -1.67
CA LEU A 166 29.09 8.19 -2.65
C LEU A 166 30.32 8.85 -3.33
N ARG A 167 30.49 10.18 -3.25
CA ARG A 167 31.67 10.90 -3.77
C ARG A 167 32.79 11.01 -2.74
N ARG A 168 32.53 10.83 -1.43
CA ARG A 168 33.56 10.98 -0.39
C ARG A 168 34.63 9.90 -0.48
N PRO A 169 35.92 10.24 -0.53
CA PRO A 169 36.99 9.25 -0.40
C PRO A 169 36.92 8.62 1.00
N THR A 170 37.06 7.32 1.06
CA THR A 170 37.12 6.57 2.30
C THR A 170 38.24 7.01 3.21
N GLY A 171 37.96 7.41 4.45
CA GLY A 171 39.00 7.67 5.44
C GLY A 171 38.61 8.30 6.76
N ILE A 172 37.39 8.77 6.95
CA ILE A 172 36.99 9.34 8.24
C ILE A 172 35.63 8.74 8.64
N PRO A 173 35.55 8.01 9.78
CA PRO A 173 34.27 7.66 10.39
C PRO A 173 33.73 8.90 11.11
N GLY A 174 33.23 9.86 10.37
CA GLY A 174 32.35 10.88 10.89
C GLY A 174 30.95 10.37 10.71
N GLY A 175 30.39 9.71 11.73
CA GLY A 175 28.97 9.40 11.76
C GLY A 175 28.22 10.71 11.52
N LEU A 176 27.40 10.75 10.45
CA LEU A 176 26.36 11.75 10.32
C LEU A 176 25.46 11.58 11.55
N GLN A 177 25.61 12.46 12.54
CA GLN A 177 24.61 12.59 13.58
C GLN A 177 23.30 12.94 12.87
N ALA A 178 22.30 12.09 13.08
CA ALA A 178 20.92 12.41 12.70
C ALA A 178 20.60 13.78 13.32
N GLY A 179 20.38 14.79 12.49
CA GLY A 179 19.98 16.11 12.97
C GLY A 179 20.80 17.30 12.51
N THR A 180 21.93 17.13 11.81
CA THR A 180 22.63 18.29 11.26
C THR A 180 22.97 18.08 9.79
N ALA A 181 22.20 18.66 8.91
CA ALA A 181 22.64 19.01 7.56
C ALA A 181 23.72 20.12 7.57
N GLY A 182 24.48 20.23 8.67
CA GLY A 182 25.54 21.18 8.95
C GLY A 182 26.84 20.43 9.23
N GLY A 183 27.51 19.91 8.18
CA GLY A 183 28.93 19.67 8.24
C GLY A 183 29.64 20.99 8.50
N ALA A 184 30.73 20.99 9.28
CA ALA A 184 31.59 22.16 9.54
C ALA A 184 32.27 22.65 8.24
N GLY A 185 31.50 23.23 7.36
CA GLY A 185 31.89 23.87 6.12
C GLY A 185 30.62 24.44 5.48
N ASN A 186 30.72 25.64 4.95
CA ASN A 186 29.61 26.40 4.31
C ASN A 186 29.06 25.74 3.02
N GLU A 187 29.51 24.55 2.67
CA GLU A 187 29.19 23.88 1.41
C GLU A 187 27.86 23.12 1.54
N ARG A 188 26.87 23.46 0.70
CA ARG A 188 25.59 22.81 0.65
C ARG A 188 25.74 21.41 0.06
N VAL A 189 25.21 20.39 0.71
CA VAL A 189 25.21 19.01 0.22
C VAL A 189 24.37 18.86 -1.05
N CYS A 190 23.31 19.65 -1.16
CA CYS A 190 22.41 19.73 -2.31
C CYS A 190 22.43 21.15 -2.89
N PRO A 191 23.45 21.55 -3.68
CA PRO A 191 23.61 22.93 -4.14
C PRO A 191 22.49 23.37 -5.09
N GLU A 192 21.91 22.46 -5.87
CA GLU A 192 20.82 22.73 -6.81
C GLU A 192 19.45 22.90 -6.11
N ALA A 193 19.31 22.43 -4.88
CA ALA A 193 18.08 22.56 -4.13
C ALA A 193 17.92 23.97 -3.52
N PRO A 194 16.70 24.43 -3.22
CA PRO A 194 16.48 25.69 -2.52
C PRO A 194 17.17 25.68 -1.14
N ASP A 195 17.68 26.82 -0.72
CA ASP A 195 18.25 26.98 0.63
C ASP A 195 17.15 27.28 1.64
N LEU A 196 16.75 26.25 2.39
CA LEU A 196 15.64 26.34 3.36
C LEU A 196 16.12 26.52 4.82
N ARG A 197 17.42 26.56 5.06
CA ARG A 197 17.98 26.65 6.43
C ARG A 197 17.47 27.89 7.18
N GLY A 198 16.76 27.64 8.28
CA GLY A 198 16.20 28.70 9.11
C GLY A 198 15.01 29.46 8.50
N LYS A 199 14.36 28.90 7.48
CA LYS A 199 13.24 29.51 6.75
C LYS A 199 12.00 28.64 6.85
N ILE A 200 10.83 29.26 6.67
CA ILE A 200 9.58 28.56 6.42
C ILE A 200 9.45 28.37 4.91
N ALA A 201 9.31 27.12 4.48
CA ALA A 201 9.14 26.78 3.08
C ALA A 201 7.65 26.83 2.71
N MET A 202 7.30 27.52 1.64
CA MET A 202 5.98 27.45 1.01
C MET A 202 6.08 26.56 -0.23
N VAL A 203 5.22 25.55 -0.32
CA VAL A 203 5.24 24.57 -1.42
C VAL A 203 3.82 24.29 -1.90
N GLU A 204 3.60 24.33 -3.23
CA GLU A 204 2.32 23.94 -3.83
C GLU A 204 2.25 22.42 -3.98
N ALA A 205 1.71 21.78 -2.97
CA ALA A 205 1.55 20.33 -2.88
C ALA A 205 0.66 19.97 -1.70
N LEU A 206 0.16 18.74 -1.69
CA LEU A 206 -0.44 18.15 -0.48
C LEU A 206 0.67 17.79 0.54
N PRO A 207 0.42 17.94 1.85
CA PRO A 207 1.37 17.63 2.93
C PRO A 207 1.54 16.10 3.12
N ILE A 208 2.13 15.45 2.13
CA ILE A 208 2.42 14.00 2.15
C ILE A 208 3.78 13.70 2.78
N PRO A 209 4.03 12.46 3.26
CA PRO A 209 5.26 12.07 3.96
C PRO A 209 6.54 12.42 3.23
N GLU A 210 6.57 12.20 1.91
CA GLU A 210 7.76 12.42 1.10
C GLU A 210 8.14 13.89 1.02
N THR A 211 7.17 14.77 0.74
CA THR A 211 7.41 16.21 0.60
C THR A 211 7.80 16.84 1.93
N ALA A 212 7.08 16.55 3.01
CA ALA A 212 7.40 17.05 4.35
C ALA A 212 8.82 16.63 4.79
N TRP A 213 9.17 15.37 4.56
CA TRP A 213 10.50 14.84 4.87
C TRP A 213 11.61 15.54 4.07
N LYS A 214 11.39 15.81 2.77
CA LYS A 214 12.36 16.54 1.93
C LYS A 214 12.60 17.97 2.45
N LEU A 215 11.53 18.70 2.81
CA LEU A 215 11.64 20.06 3.34
C LEU A 215 12.42 20.10 4.65
N GLU A 216 12.10 19.20 5.59
CA GLU A 216 12.84 19.09 6.86
C GLU A 216 14.32 18.76 6.60
N ARG A 217 14.59 17.85 5.68
CA ARG A 217 15.96 17.45 5.34
C ARG A 217 16.78 18.56 4.69
N LEU A 218 16.15 19.46 3.96
CA LEU A 218 16.76 20.67 3.39
C LEU A 218 16.95 21.79 4.41
N GLY A 219 16.49 21.61 5.66
CA GLY A 219 16.72 22.52 6.78
C GLY A 219 15.61 23.54 7.00
N ALA A 220 14.43 23.37 6.40
CA ALA A 220 13.26 24.18 6.74
C ALA A 220 12.95 24.08 8.24
N VAL A 221 12.62 25.20 8.86
CA VAL A 221 12.20 25.26 10.27
C VAL A 221 10.69 25.17 10.43
N GLY A 222 9.93 25.33 9.33
CA GLY A 222 8.51 25.17 9.21
C GLY A 222 8.10 25.06 7.75
N ALA A 223 6.88 24.65 7.46
CA ALA A 223 6.36 24.56 6.11
C ALA A 223 4.91 25.06 6.02
N ILE A 224 4.58 25.72 4.91
CA ILE A 224 3.23 26.06 4.49
C ILE A 224 2.97 25.31 3.20
N PHE A 225 2.04 24.37 3.24
CA PHE A 225 1.57 23.65 2.08
C PHE A 225 0.40 24.40 1.47
N VAL A 226 0.52 24.76 0.21
CA VAL A 226 -0.57 25.37 -0.56
C VAL A 226 -1.28 24.24 -1.28
N ASN A 227 -2.52 23.96 -0.90
CA ASN A 227 -3.30 22.96 -1.58
C ASN A 227 -3.48 23.35 -3.06
N PRO A 228 -3.38 22.43 -4.02
CA PRO A 228 -3.63 22.71 -5.44
C PRO A 228 -5.06 23.20 -5.74
N GLU A 229 -5.96 23.13 -4.77
CA GLU A 229 -7.36 23.55 -4.87
C GLU A 229 -7.80 24.37 -3.66
N ASP A 230 -8.98 25.02 -3.74
CA ASP A 230 -9.51 25.83 -2.65
C ASP A 230 -10.18 24.98 -1.55
N ARG A 231 -9.43 24.06 -0.96
CA ARG A 231 -9.84 23.22 0.16
C ARG A 231 -8.67 22.84 1.05
N LEU A 232 -8.96 22.15 2.14
CA LEU A 232 -7.95 21.59 3.05
C LEU A 232 -8.15 20.08 3.19
N ASN A 233 -7.03 19.33 3.21
CA ASN A 233 -7.04 17.88 3.31
C ASN A 233 -6.31 17.39 4.57
N ALA A 234 -6.97 16.57 5.38
CA ALA A 234 -6.30 15.92 6.51
C ALA A 234 -5.34 14.82 6.02
N LEU A 235 -4.07 14.95 6.34
CA LEU A 235 -3.02 14.07 5.84
C LEU A 235 -2.03 13.65 6.93
N ILE A 236 -0.97 12.95 6.53
CA ILE A 236 0.03 12.38 7.42
C ILE A 236 1.42 12.62 6.85
N THR A 237 2.37 13.05 7.68
CA THR A 237 3.73 13.42 7.22
C THR A 237 4.82 12.40 7.53
N THR A 238 4.53 11.31 8.23
CA THR A 238 5.56 10.32 8.54
C THR A 238 5.65 9.19 7.52
N THR A 239 6.86 8.72 7.26
CA THR A 239 7.12 7.51 6.46
C THR A 239 7.10 6.23 7.31
N LEU A 240 6.69 6.29 8.57
CA LEU A 240 6.50 5.11 9.41
C LEU A 240 5.46 4.16 8.81
N TRP A 241 5.59 2.89 9.15
CA TRP A 241 4.56 1.89 8.96
C TRP A 241 4.26 1.24 10.31
N ALA A 242 3.06 1.46 10.83
CA ALA A 242 2.56 0.92 12.10
C ALA A 242 3.20 1.48 13.39
N GLY A 243 3.73 2.66 13.35
CA GLY A 243 4.28 3.31 14.53
C GLY A 243 5.78 3.11 14.73
N PRO A 244 6.36 3.79 15.72
CA PRO A 244 7.80 3.81 15.95
C PRO A 244 8.31 2.51 16.58
N SER A 245 9.53 2.18 16.22
CA SER A 245 10.36 1.12 16.80
C SER A 245 11.78 1.64 16.98
N LEU A 246 12.65 0.85 17.64
CA LEU A 246 14.08 1.20 17.77
C LEU A 246 14.78 1.41 16.41
N ARG A 247 14.21 0.86 15.32
CA ARG A 247 14.79 0.98 13.96
C ARG A 247 14.35 2.22 13.21
N ASN A 248 13.11 2.70 13.42
CA ASN A 248 12.48 3.67 12.54
C ASN A 248 11.91 4.92 13.24
N GLN A 249 12.04 5.05 14.58
CA GLN A 249 11.54 6.23 15.30
C GLN A 249 12.12 7.56 14.81
N HIS A 250 13.30 7.53 14.17
CA HIS A 250 13.93 8.69 13.55
C HIS A 250 13.19 9.20 12.29
N ARG A 251 12.15 8.50 11.85
CA ARG A 251 11.29 8.91 10.73
C ARG A 251 10.08 9.74 11.17
N ILE A 252 9.91 9.96 12.46
CA ILE A 252 8.91 10.90 12.96
C ILE A 252 9.44 12.30 12.66
N PRO A 253 8.76 13.09 11.81
CA PRO A 253 9.22 14.43 11.49
C PRO A 253 9.04 15.36 12.70
N SER A 254 9.85 16.40 12.75
CA SER A 254 9.76 17.47 13.74
C SER A 254 9.32 18.79 13.12
N LEU A 255 9.06 18.81 11.81
CA LEU A 255 8.74 20.00 11.04
C LEU A 255 7.31 20.50 11.36
N PRO A 256 7.15 21.67 12.01
CA PRO A 256 5.84 22.31 12.12
C PRO A 256 5.32 22.69 10.76
N LEU A 257 4.04 22.43 10.50
CA LEU A 257 3.46 22.78 9.21
C LEU A 257 1.98 23.16 9.31
N ALA A 258 1.55 23.93 8.32
CA ALA A 258 0.16 24.21 8.04
C ALA A 258 -0.13 24.01 6.55
N GLU A 259 -1.32 23.53 6.22
CA GLU A 259 -1.91 23.58 4.91
C GLU A 259 -2.85 24.78 4.83
N VAL A 260 -2.82 25.49 3.69
CA VAL A 260 -3.71 26.59 3.35
C VAL A 260 -4.33 26.32 1.98
N THR A 261 -5.44 27.01 1.66
CA THR A 261 -6.09 26.89 0.34
C THR A 261 -5.23 27.45 -0.78
N GLN A 262 -5.58 27.13 -2.03
CA GLN A 262 -4.91 27.68 -3.22
C GLN A 262 -4.99 29.22 -3.24
N GLY A 263 -6.17 29.79 -2.95
CA GLY A 263 -6.37 31.23 -2.94
C GLY A 263 -5.52 31.94 -1.89
N ASP A 264 -5.43 31.39 -0.68
CA ASP A 264 -4.59 31.96 0.38
C ASP A 264 -3.09 31.82 0.08
N GLY A 265 -2.68 30.72 -0.55
CA GLY A 265 -1.32 30.56 -1.05
C GLY A 265 -0.95 31.59 -2.13
N GLN A 266 -1.87 31.92 -3.03
CA GLN A 266 -1.68 33.00 -4.01
C GLN A 266 -1.53 34.37 -3.34
N ARG A 267 -2.29 34.65 -2.28
CA ARG A 267 -2.14 35.89 -1.49
C ARG A 267 -0.76 35.97 -0.83
N LEU A 268 -0.28 34.87 -0.24
CA LEU A 268 1.08 34.80 0.35
C LEU A 268 2.18 35.05 -0.69
N ARG A 269 2.03 34.51 -1.91
CA ARG A 269 2.97 34.77 -3.01
C ARG A 269 2.98 36.24 -3.40
N ALA A 270 1.83 36.85 -3.54
CA ALA A 270 1.74 38.28 -3.85
C ALA A 270 2.42 39.15 -2.80
N MET A 271 2.21 38.87 -1.50
CA MET A 271 2.91 39.56 -0.41
C MET A 271 4.42 39.35 -0.47
N LEU A 272 4.87 38.14 -0.79
CA LEU A 272 6.30 37.82 -0.92
C LEU A 272 6.95 38.53 -2.10
N GLU A 273 6.24 38.73 -3.20
CA GLU A 273 6.68 39.50 -4.38
C GLU A 273 6.81 41.00 -4.03
N GLU A 274 5.89 41.54 -3.23
CA GLU A 274 5.90 42.93 -2.78
C GLU A 274 6.99 43.18 -1.71
N GLU A 275 7.20 42.21 -0.81
CA GLU A 275 8.18 42.29 0.28
C GLU A 275 9.16 41.10 0.21
N PRO A 276 10.25 41.19 -0.56
CA PRO A 276 11.28 40.14 -0.58
C PRO A 276 11.89 39.94 0.81
N GLY A 277 11.76 38.73 1.36
CA GLY A 277 12.19 38.42 2.73
C GLY A 277 11.05 38.51 3.75
N LEU A 278 9.80 38.58 3.30
CA LEU A 278 8.60 38.50 4.12
C LEU A 278 8.76 37.46 5.22
N ARG A 279 8.46 37.87 6.44
CA ARG A 279 8.44 36.98 7.60
C ARG A 279 7.00 36.61 7.94
N VAL A 280 6.76 35.34 8.01
CA VAL A 280 5.45 34.79 8.41
C VAL A 280 5.54 34.18 9.81
N ARG A 281 4.40 34.14 10.49
CA ARG A 281 4.23 33.46 11.77
C ARG A 281 3.40 32.19 11.55
N LEU A 282 3.95 31.05 11.92
CA LEU A 282 3.33 29.73 11.84
C LEU A 282 3.12 29.19 13.25
N SER A 283 1.89 28.78 13.56
CA SER A 283 1.60 27.93 14.71
C SER A 283 1.04 26.59 14.23
N SER A 284 1.42 25.53 14.90
CA SER A 284 0.96 24.17 14.65
C SER A 284 0.95 23.40 15.96
N GLU A 285 -0.17 22.79 16.28
CA GLU A 285 -0.35 21.97 17.48
C GLU A 285 -0.79 20.56 17.09
N VAL A 286 0.02 19.56 17.45
CA VAL A 286 -0.24 18.15 17.18
C VAL A 286 0.01 17.35 18.46
N GLU A 287 -1.00 16.61 18.90
CA GLU A 287 -0.86 15.68 20.02
C GLU A 287 -0.48 14.28 19.54
N THR A 288 0.75 13.85 19.79
CA THR A 288 1.20 12.51 19.42
C THR A 288 1.51 11.70 20.67
N ARG A 289 0.78 10.58 20.85
CA ARG A 289 0.89 9.75 22.06
C ARG A 289 0.43 8.31 21.83
N TRP A 290 0.82 7.42 22.73
CA TRP A 290 0.30 6.06 22.77
C TRP A 290 -1.15 6.05 23.26
N LYS A 291 -2.05 5.42 22.48
CA LYS A 291 -3.46 5.22 22.82
C LYS A 291 -3.85 3.75 22.64
N PRO A 292 -4.79 3.22 23.45
CA PRO A 292 -5.41 1.94 23.14
C PRO A 292 -6.33 2.09 21.92
N LEU A 293 -6.20 1.18 20.95
CA LEU A 293 -7.11 1.03 19.82
C LEU A 293 -7.79 -0.32 19.87
N ARG A 294 -9.03 -0.40 19.37
CA ARG A 294 -9.84 -1.61 19.32
C ARG A 294 -9.93 -2.11 17.88
N LEU A 295 -9.60 -3.36 17.67
CA LEU A 295 -9.70 -4.06 16.39
C LEU A 295 -10.83 -5.09 16.48
N VAL A 296 -11.86 -4.94 15.64
CA VAL A 296 -12.93 -5.92 15.50
C VAL A 296 -12.60 -6.86 14.36
N GLN A 297 -12.77 -8.16 14.59
CA GLN A 297 -12.66 -9.17 13.55
C GLN A 297 -13.77 -10.22 13.67
N ALA A 298 -14.30 -10.62 12.53
CA ALA A 298 -15.22 -11.73 12.39
C ALA A 298 -14.49 -12.95 11.82
N ALA A 299 -14.91 -14.15 12.20
CA ALA A 299 -14.38 -15.40 11.69
C ALA A 299 -15.52 -16.26 11.12
N ILE A 300 -15.46 -16.54 9.83
CA ILE A 300 -16.36 -17.46 9.14
C ILE A 300 -15.56 -18.74 8.89
N PRO A 301 -15.80 -19.80 9.68
CA PRO A 301 -15.04 -21.03 9.57
C PRO A 301 -15.43 -21.81 8.30
N ALA A 302 -14.54 -22.64 7.84
CA ALA A 302 -14.82 -23.68 6.85
C ALA A 302 -14.33 -25.03 7.38
N GLU A 303 -15.03 -26.08 7.01
CA GLU A 303 -14.63 -27.45 7.36
C GLU A 303 -13.46 -27.91 6.49
N ASN A 304 -12.24 -27.52 6.88
CA ASN A 304 -11.05 -28.06 6.25
C ASN A 304 -10.00 -28.46 7.32
N PRO A 305 -9.27 -29.57 7.12
CA PRO A 305 -8.39 -30.14 8.13
C PRO A 305 -7.15 -29.29 8.40
N VAL A 306 -6.87 -28.29 7.58
CA VAL A 306 -5.69 -27.42 7.68
C VAL A 306 -6.06 -26.06 8.28
N GLY A 307 -7.35 -25.68 8.25
CA GLY A 307 -7.84 -24.39 8.70
C GLY A 307 -7.28 -23.23 7.89
N SER A 308 -7.19 -23.38 6.55
CA SER A 308 -6.81 -22.30 5.66
C SER A 308 -7.92 -21.25 5.53
N PHE A 309 -7.55 -20.00 5.27
CA PHE A 309 -8.49 -18.88 5.22
C PHE A 309 -7.97 -17.73 4.35
N ALA A 310 -8.89 -16.94 3.81
CA ALA A 310 -8.60 -15.62 3.27
C ALA A 310 -8.85 -14.53 4.33
N VAL A 311 -8.22 -13.38 4.15
CA VAL A 311 -8.45 -12.18 4.98
C VAL A 311 -9.07 -11.10 4.10
N LEU A 312 -10.21 -10.57 4.50
CA LEU A 312 -10.84 -9.37 3.97
C LEU A 312 -10.67 -8.27 5.01
N GLY A 313 -10.14 -7.13 4.63
CA GLY A 313 -9.95 -6.04 5.58
C GLY A 313 -10.00 -4.68 4.94
N GLY A 314 -10.45 -3.69 5.70
CA GLY A 314 -10.45 -2.28 5.37
C GLY A 314 -10.35 -1.49 6.67
N HIS A 315 -10.00 -0.22 6.59
CA HIS A 315 -9.89 0.56 7.81
C HIS A 315 -11.23 1.13 8.26
N ILE A 316 -11.42 1.21 9.57
CA ILE A 316 -12.65 1.75 10.17
C ILE A 316 -12.54 3.24 10.43
N ASP A 317 -11.35 3.72 10.72
CA ASP A 317 -11.11 5.13 11.01
C ASP A 317 -11.27 6.00 9.76
N SER A 318 -11.54 7.27 9.99
CA SER A 318 -11.71 8.27 8.94
C SER A 318 -11.34 9.65 9.44
N TRP A 319 -11.20 10.57 8.49
CA TRP A 319 -11.27 11.98 8.75
C TRP A 319 -12.73 12.42 8.54
N TRP A 320 -13.32 13.09 9.55
CA TRP A 320 -14.72 13.54 9.55
C TRP A 320 -15.69 12.38 9.23
N GLN A 321 -16.64 12.60 8.30
CA GLN A 321 -17.58 11.55 7.91
C GLN A 321 -16.93 10.43 7.13
N GLY A 322 -15.97 10.74 6.25
CA GLY A 322 -15.26 9.76 5.45
C GLY A 322 -16.20 8.75 4.81
N ALA A 323 -17.14 9.24 3.98
CA ALA A 323 -18.15 8.37 3.38
C ALA A 323 -17.55 7.43 2.37
N THR A 324 -16.67 7.96 1.50
CA THR A 324 -15.90 7.17 0.53
C THR A 324 -14.60 6.63 1.14
N ASP A 325 -14.10 7.28 2.20
CA ASP A 325 -12.86 6.94 2.92
C ASP A 325 -13.17 6.75 4.42
N GLU A 326 -13.77 5.69 4.92
CA GLU A 326 -13.98 4.31 4.43
C GLU A 326 -15.36 3.75 4.82
N ALA A 327 -16.38 4.61 5.10
CA ALA A 327 -17.65 4.09 5.59
C ALA A 327 -18.32 3.12 4.60
N ALA A 328 -18.19 3.39 3.29
CA ALA A 328 -18.75 2.52 2.24
C ALA A 328 -18.07 1.14 2.22
N SER A 329 -16.75 1.09 2.31
CA SER A 329 -15.98 -0.16 2.38
C SER A 329 -16.36 -0.97 3.63
N ASN A 330 -16.49 -0.30 4.77
CA ASN A 330 -16.89 -0.96 6.03
C ASN A 330 -18.30 -1.54 5.97
N ALA A 331 -19.23 -0.83 5.32
CA ALA A 331 -20.59 -1.31 5.07
C ALA A 331 -20.57 -2.54 4.15
N ALA A 332 -19.82 -2.49 3.04
CA ALA A 332 -19.69 -3.63 2.13
C ALA A 332 -19.06 -4.85 2.82
N MET A 333 -18.03 -4.66 3.64
CA MET A 333 -17.39 -5.73 4.41
C MET A 333 -18.40 -6.40 5.38
N LEU A 334 -19.26 -5.62 6.02
CA LEU A 334 -20.29 -6.14 6.94
C LEU A 334 -21.34 -6.97 6.19
N GLU A 335 -21.85 -6.46 5.06
CA GLU A 335 -22.83 -7.18 4.25
C GLU A 335 -22.23 -8.45 3.61
N LEU A 336 -20.97 -8.38 3.13
CA LEU A 336 -20.24 -9.56 2.66
C LEU A 336 -20.02 -10.59 3.76
N ALA A 337 -19.71 -10.15 4.99
CA ALA A 337 -19.56 -11.06 6.12
C ALA A 337 -20.87 -11.83 6.42
N ARG A 338 -22.02 -11.15 6.39
CA ARG A 338 -23.35 -11.76 6.54
C ARG A 338 -23.63 -12.79 5.45
N ALA A 339 -23.47 -12.38 4.20
CA ALA A 339 -23.76 -13.23 3.05
C ALA A 339 -22.86 -14.47 3.01
N PHE A 340 -21.56 -14.34 3.30
CA PHE A 340 -20.66 -15.50 3.39
C PHE A 340 -20.91 -16.37 4.63
N TRP A 341 -21.42 -15.81 5.72
CA TRP A 341 -21.84 -16.59 6.87
C TRP A 341 -22.98 -17.55 6.54
N ASP A 342 -23.93 -17.11 5.73
CA ASP A 342 -25.02 -17.97 5.24
C ASP A 342 -24.54 -19.07 4.29
N GLN A 343 -23.43 -18.81 3.59
CA GLN A 343 -22.80 -19.77 2.67
C GLN A 343 -21.72 -20.66 3.33
N ARG A 344 -21.48 -20.54 4.64
CA ARG A 344 -20.31 -21.12 5.34
C ARG A 344 -20.13 -22.63 5.14
N GLU A 345 -21.21 -23.39 5.02
CA GLU A 345 -21.15 -24.84 4.79
C GLU A 345 -20.60 -25.23 3.41
N ARG A 346 -20.59 -24.28 2.47
CA ARG A 346 -20.08 -24.48 1.11
C ARG A 346 -18.64 -24.02 0.94
N LEU A 347 -18.08 -23.39 1.97
CA LEU A 347 -16.73 -22.85 1.91
C LEU A 347 -15.69 -23.97 2.14
N ARG A 348 -14.71 -24.03 1.27
CA ARG A 348 -13.51 -24.88 1.46
C ARG A 348 -12.45 -24.19 2.33
N ARG A 349 -12.46 -22.86 2.37
CA ARG A 349 -11.53 -22.04 3.17
C ARG A 349 -12.33 -21.05 4.00
N GLY A 350 -11.86 -20.81 5.22
CA GLY A 350 -12.48 -19.81 6.10
C GLY A 350 -12.26 -18.39 5.58
N LEU A 351 -13.02 -17.46 6.11
CA LEU A 351 -12.87 -16.03 5.89
C LEU A 351 -12.69 -15.34 7.24
N VAL A 352 -11.66 -14.52 7.35
CA VAL A 352 -11.51 -13.53 8.42
C VAL A 352 -11.84 -12.17 7.83
N VAL A 353 -12.80 -11.47 8.43
CA VAL A 353 -13.12 -10.08 8.09
C VAL A 353 -12.66 -9.19 9.23
N ALA A 354 -11.87 -8.15 8.94
CA ALA A 354 -11.25 -7.34 9.98
C ALA A 354 -11.35 -5.85 9.67
N TRP A 355 -11.83 -5.09 10.63
CA TRP A 355 -11.94 -3.63 10.60
C TRP A 355 -10.72 -3.04 11.31
N TRP A 356 -9.79 -2.50 10.50
CA TRP A 356 -8.51 -2.01 11.00
C TRP A 356 -8.64 -0.62 11.60
N PRO A 357 -8.32 -0.39 12.88
CA PRO A 357 -8.19 0.95 13.44
C PRO A 357 -6.79 1.50 13.15
N GLY A 358 -6.66 2.81 13.12
CA GLY A 358 -5.34 3.44 13.06
C GLY A 358 -4.67 3.38 11.70
N HIS A 359 -5.44 3.47 10.63
CA HIS A 359 -4.91 3.62 9.27
C HIS A 359 -4.30 5.00 9.08
N SER A 360 -5.09 6.05 9.31
CA SER A 360 -4.70 7.43 9.04
C SER A 360 -3.73 7.96 10.10
N ASN A 361 -4.23 8.38 11.24
CA ASN A 361 -3.44 9.07 12.26
C ASN A 361 -2.61 8.16 13.19
N ALA A 362 -2.56 6.85 12.92
CA ALA A 362 -1.63 5.89 13.52
C ALA A 362 -0.90 5.00 12.49
N ARG A 363 -0.99 5.35 11.23
CA ARG A 363 -0.20 4.82 10.12
C ARG A 363 -0.23 3.31 9.98
N TYR A 364 -1.41 2.75 9.65
CA TYR A 364 -1.66 1.31 9.44
C TYR A 364 -1.45 0.44 10.69
N ALA A 365 -1.70 1.02 11.88
CA ALA A 365 -1.40 0.34 13.14
C ALA A 365 -2.18 -0.97 13.31
N GLY A 366 -3.47 -1.00 12.93
CA GLY A 366 -4.33 -2.16 13.11
C GLY A 366 -3.90 -3.36 12.26
N SER A 367 -3.78 -3.18 10.95
CA SER A 367 -3.39 -4.25 10.03
C SER A 367 -1.98 -4.78 10.33
N LYS A 368 -1.05 -3.89 10.71
CA LYS A 368 0.30 -4.32 11.05
C LYS A 368 0.37 -5.03 12.39
N TRP A 369 -0.36 -4.54 13.40
CA TRP A 369 -0.48 -5.25 14.68
C TRP A 369 -1.01 -6.68 14.45
N TYR A 370 -2.05 -6.82 13.63
CA TYR A 370 -2.60 -8.11 13.26
C TYR A 370 -1.57 -8.99 12.54
N ALA A 371 -0.87 -8.44 11.57
CA ALA A 371 0.18 -9.14 10.83
C ALA A 371 1.30 -9.65 11.75
N ASP A 372 1.67 -8.89 12.78
CA ASP A 372 2.72 -9.26 13.74
C ASP A 372 2.24 -10.32 14.73
N HIS A 373 1.05 -10.15 15.31
CA HIS A 373 0.54 -11.05 16.36
C HIS A 373 0.01 -12.37 15.81
N HIS A 374 -0.45 -12.38 14.55
CA HIS A 374 -0.91 -13.58 13.85
C HIS A 374 0.09 -14.10 12.80
N PHE A 375 1.35 -13.66 12.87
CA PHE A 375 2.39 -13.92 11.86
C PHE A 375 2.48 -15.39 11.44
N GLN A 376 2.58 -16.32 12.41
CA GLN A 376 2.71 -17.75 12.09
C GLN A 376 1.43 -18.32 11.47
N GLN A 377 0.26 -17.92 11.98
CA GLN A 377 -1.04 -18.35 11.45
C GLN A 377 -1.19 -17.87 9.99
N LEU A 378 -0.94 -16.59 9.73
CA LEU A 378 -0.97 -16.00 8.39
C LEU A 378 0.02 -16.70 7.45
N ARG A 379 1.26 -16.89 7.91
CA ARG A 379 2.29 -17.55 7.12
C ARG A 379 1.97 -19.01 6.80
N GLN A 380 1.26 -19.72 7.66
CA GLN A 380 0.97 -21.14 7.48
C GLN A 380 -0.33 -21.41 6.77
N ARG A 381 -1.37 -20.58 6.99
CA ARG A 381 -2.76 -20.89 6.65
C ARG A 381 -3.44 -19.84 5.77
N ALA A 382 -3.04 -18.55 5.81
CA ALA A 382 -3.69 -17.54 4.99
C ALA A 382 -3.33 -17.72 3.51
N VAL A 383 -4.33 -17.59 2.64
CA VAL A 383 -4.19 -17.79 1.19
C VAL A 383 -4.10 -16.49 0.41
N ALA A 384 -4.81 -15.44 0.84
CA ALA A 384 -4.80 -14.11 0.25
C ALA A 384 -5.23 -13.06 1.26
N TYR A 385 -4.89 -11.81 1.02
CA TYR A 385 -5.44 -10.62 1.65
C TYR A 385 -6.17 -9.79 0.60
N LEU A 386 -7.43 -9.45 0.87
CA LEU A 386 -8.23 -8.53 0.08
C LEU A 386 -8.37 -7.24 0.88
N ASN A 387 -7.90 -6.14 0.32
CA ASN A 387 -8.06 -4.81 0.89
C ASN A 387 -9.31 -4.16 0.29
N VAL A 388 -10.19 -3.64 1.13
CA VAL A 388 -11.36 -2.88 0.68
C VAL A 388 -11.12 -1.45 1.10
N ASP A 389 -10.98 -0.54 0.13
CA ASP A 389 -10.57 0.84 0.37
C ASP A 389 -11.00 1.71 -0.82
N GLY A 390 -11.78 2.77 -0.56
CA GLY A 390 -12.18 3.75 -1.55
C GLY A 390 -13.22 3.29 -2.57
N ILE A 391 -14.22 2.51 -2.17
CA ILE A 391 -15.28 2.00 -3.05
C ILE A 391 -16.57 2.84 -3.02
N GLY A 392 -17.43 2.66 -4.02
CA GLY A 392 -18.76 3.30 -4.08
C GLY A 392 -18.75 4.78 -4.44
N GLN A 393 -17.68 5.29 -5.03
CA GLN A 393 -17.50 6.72 -5.29
C GLN A 393 -18.46 7.23 -6.36
N ARG A 394 -19.13 8.35 -6.09
CA ARG A 394 -19.94 9.06 -7.09
C ARG A 394 -19.10 9.49 -8.29
N ASP A 395 -19.69 9.39 -9.47
CA ASP A 395 -19.06 9.72 -10.77
C ASP A 395 -17.86 8.85 -11.14
N ALA A 396 -17.58 7.79 -10.38
CA ALA A 396 -16.62 6.78 -10.78
C ALA A 396 -17.26 5.82 -11.78
N SER A 397 -16.57 5.55 -12.88
CA SER A 397 -17.13 4.77 -13.98
C SER A 397 -16.16 3.71 -14.54
N THR A 398 -14.93 3.70 -14.08
CA THR A 398 -13.91 2.80 -14.59
C THR A 398 -13.47 1.85 -13.47
N PHE A 399 -13.68 0.56 -13.67
CA PHE A 399 -13.08 -0.45 -12.79
C PHE A 399 -11.56 -0.46 -12.93
N ASP A 400 -10.91 -0.60 -11.80
CA ASP A 400 -9.49 -0.79 -11.68
C ASP A 400 -9.17 -1.77 -10.56
N ALA A 401 -7.96 -2.30 -10.53
CA ALA A 401 -7.50 -3.14 -9.46
C ALA A 401 -6.01 -2.99 -9.21
N ALA A 402 -5.63 -2.99 -7.94
CA ALA A 402 -4.25 -3.12 -7.52
C ALA A 402 -4.03 -4.52 -6.95
N THR A 403 -3.23 -5.35 -7.63
CA THR A 403 -3.04 -6.74 -7.20
C THR A 403 -1.62 -7.24 -7.42
N THR A 404 -1.23 -8.21 -6.62
CA THR A 404 -0.05 -9.01 -6.92
C THR A 404 -0.31 -9.86 -8.16
N VAL A 405 0.69 -10.03 -9.01
CA VAL A 405 0.56 -10.73 -10.31
C VAL A 405 -0.16 -12.06 -10.18
N SER A 406 0.11 -12.81 -9.11
CA SER A 406 -0.51 -14.12 -8.87
C SER A 406 -2.03 -14.10 -8.64
N LEU A 407 -2.67 -12.93 -8.44
CA LEU A 407 -4.13 -12.79 -8.30
C LEU A 407 -4.76 -11.95 -9.44
N ALA A 408 -4.00 -11.61 -10.47
CA ALA A 408 -4.48 -10.76 -11.56
C ALA A 408 -5.74 -11.35 -12.24
N ASP A 409 -5.75 -12.65 -12.50
CA ASP A 409 -6.91 -13.33 -13.08
C ASP A 409 -8.12 -13.36 -12.14
N VAL A 410 -7.90 -13.42 -10.83
CA VAL A 410 -8.99 -13.31 -9.85
C VAL A 410 -9.66 -11.95 -9.97
N ALA A 411 -8.87 -10.87 -10.09
CA ALA A 411 -9.39 -9.51 -10.28
C ALA A 411 -10.14 -9.36 -11.61
N ARG A 412 -9.53 -9.77 -12.73
CA ARG A 412 -10.15 -9.70 -14.06
C ARG A 412 -11.48 -10.41 -14.11
N ASN A 413 -11.51 -11.66 -13.63
CA ASN A 413 -12.73 -12.47 -13.62
C ASN A 413 -13.81 -11.89 -12.68
N ALA A 414 -13.44 -11.36 -11.52
CA ALA A 414 -14.37 -10.78 -10.57
C ALA A 414 -15.04 -9.51 -11.15
N VAL A 415 -14.28 -8.66 -11.84
CA VAL A 415 -14.83 -7.48 -12.52
C VAL A 415 -15.72 -7.87 -13.71
N GLN A 416 -15.32 -8.86 -14.53
CA GLN A 416 -16.12 -9.32 -15.66
C GLN A 416 -17.47 -9.94 -15.27
N GLU A 417 -17.65 -10.37 -14.03
CA GLU A 417 -18.95 -10.88 -13.54
C GLU A 417 -19.96 -9.78 -13.24
N VAL A 418 -19.51 -8.56 -13.00
CA VAL A 418 -20.36 -7.43 -12.62
C VAL A 418 -20.32 -6.29 -13.64
N SER A 419 -19.45 -6.38 -14.64
CA SER A 419 -19.25 -5.34 -15.64
C SER A 419 -18.73 -5.93 -16.96
N ASP A 420 -19.03 -5.28 -18.08
CA ASP A 420 -18.43 -5.60 -19.39
C ASP A 420 -16.98 -5.03 -19.54
N GLN A 421 -16.46 -4.36 -18.52
CA GLN A 421 -15.13 -3.76 -18.56
C GLN A 421 -14.04 -4.83 -18.48
N ARG A 422 -12.97 -4.61 -19.24
CA ARG A 422 -11.73 -5.39 -19.12
C ARG A 422 -10.69 -4.54 -18.43
N ILE A 423 -10.14 -5.05 -17.34
CA ILE A 423 -9.10 -4.37 -16.57
C ILE A 423 -7.74 -5.04 -16.78
N GLU A 424 -6.69 -4.23 -16.72
CA GLU A 424 -5.31 -4.69 -16.55
C GLU A 424 -4.87 -4.24 -15.15
N PRO A 425 -4.82 -5.16 -14.17
CA PRO A 425 -4.53 -4.80 -12.79
C PRO A 425 -3.14 -4.18 -12.62
N ASP A 426 -3.10 -3.07 -11.90
CA ASP A 426 -1.85 -2.43 -11.53
C ASP A 426 -1.12 -3.17 -10.39
N ARG A 427 0.19 -2.94 -10.30
CA ARG A 427 0.96 -3.37 -9.16
C ARG A 427 0.53 -2.58 -7.91
N PRO A 428 0.37 -3.24 -6.72
CA PRO A 428 0.06 -2.54 -5.49
C PRO A 428 1.13 -1.49 -5.16
N VAL A 429 0.70 -0.27 -4.92
CA VAL A 429 1.54 0.78 -4.35
C VAL A 429 1.58 0.64 -2.83
N ARG A 430 2.60 1.23 -2.19
CA ARG A 430 2.74 1.13 -0.72
C ARG A 430 1.88 2.18 0.00
N ASN A 431 0.61 1.99 -0.09
CA ASN A 431 -0.41 2.74 0.64
C ASN A 431 -1.43 1.76 1.23
N SER A 432 -2.42 2.29 1.93
CA SER A 432 -3.48 1.51 2.58
C SER A 432 -2.95 0.38 3.49
N ASP A 433 -3.78 -0.56 3.89
CA ASP A 433 -3.45 -1.59 4.89
C ASP A 433 -2.67 -2.80 4.34
N GLN A 434 -1.69 -2.55 3.47
CA GLN A 434 -0.87 -3.56 2.80
C GLN A 434 0.25 -4.15 3.70
N SER A 435 -0.08 -4.44 4.95
CA SER A 435 0.87 -4.90 5.98
C SER A 435 1.38 -6.34 5.80
N PHE A 436 0.90 -7.08 4.79
CA PHE A 436 1.09 -8.53 4.66
C PHE A 436 2.16 -8.95 3.64
N ASN A 437 2.72 -8.02 2.86
CA ASN A 437 3.72 -8.31 1.82
C ASN A 437 4.98 -9.02 2.38
N GLY A 438 5.45 -8.63 3.57
CA GLY A 438 6.59 -9.29 4.23
C GLY A 438 6.34 -10.76 4.61
N ILE A 439 5.08 -11.13 4.86
CA ILE A 439 4.67 -12.52 5.08
C ILE A 439 4.69 -13.31 3.77
N GLY A 440 4.57 -12.62 2.64
CA GLY A 440 4.45 -13.20 1.31
C GLY A 440 3.02 -13.63 1.01
N LEU A 441 2.04 -12.84 1.44
CA LEU A 441 0.63 -13.09 1.21
C LEU A 441 0.20 -12.33 -0.04
N PRO A 442 -0.39 -13.01 -1.05
CA PRO A 442 -0.96 -12.33 -2.22
C PRO A 442 -2.00 -11.31 -1.83
N LEU A 443 -2.01 -10.16 -2.52
CA LEU A 443 -2.87 -9.02 -2.24
C LEU A 443 -3.74 -8.70 -3.45
N LEU A 444 -4.99 -8.33 -3.16
CA LEU A 444 -5.98 -7.85 -4.12
C LEU A 444 -6.74 -6.65 -3.53
N GLN A 445 -6.92 -5.60 -4.33
CA GLN A 445 -7.84 -4.49 -4.09
C GLN A 445 -8.54 -4.18 -5.40
N ILE A 446 -9.88 -4.04 -5.39
CA ILE A 446 -10.71 -3.68 -6.55
C ILE A 446 -11.51 -2.43 -6.19
N TYR A 447 -11.65 -1.50 -7.10
CA TYR A 447 -12.39 -0.25 -6.91
C TYR A 447 -12.79 0.38 -8.23
N HIS A 448 -13.78 1.25 -8.20
CA HIS A 448 -14.03 2.17 -9.30
C HIS A 448 -13.22 3.45 -9.12
N ARG A 449 -12.72 3.99 -10.22
CA ARG A 449 -12.09 5.32 -10.27
C ARG A 449 -12.75 6.21 -11.32
N ARG A 450 -12.53 7.49 -11.18
CA ARG A 450 -12.92 8.46 -12.22
C ARG A 450 -11.89 8.42 -13.34
N PRO A 451 -12.31 8.49 -14.63
CA PRO A 451 -11.40 8.41 -15.76
C PRO A 451 -10.36 9.55 -15.82
N ASP A 452 -10.72 10.70 -15.27
CA ASP A 452 -9.93 11.95 -15.28
C ASP A 452 -9.13 12.20 -13.99
N SER A 453 -9.20 11.30 -13.01
CA SER A 453 -8.50 11.46 -11.74
C SER A 453 -7.18 10.71 -11.72
N LEU A 454 -6.11 11.40 -11.37
CA LEU A 454 -4.77 10.84 -11.17
C LEU A 454 -4.59 10.31 -9.71
N GLY A 455 -5.58 9.58 -9.19
CA GLY A 455 -5.41 8.87 -7.92
C GLY A 455 -6.17 9.44 -6.73
N GLY A 456 -7.32 10.05 -6.95
CA GLY A 456 -8.20 10.45 -5.86
C GLY A 456 -9.38 11.27 -6.35
N TYR A 457 -10.42 11.22 -5.61
CA TYR A 457 -11.57 12.08 -5.80
C TYR A 457 -11.32 13.39 -5.07
N TRP A 458 -11.87 14.49 -5.57
CA TRP A 458 -11.56 15.84 -5.07
C TRP A 458 -11.95 16.05 -3.59
N TRP A 459 -12.90 15.28 -3.04
CA TRP A 459 -13.31 15.35 -1.64
C TRP A 459 -12.50 14.47 -0.67
N TRP A 460 -11.54 13.69 -1.19
CA TRP A 460 -10.74 12.78 -0.38
C TRP A 460 -10.03 13.50 0.77
N HIS A 461 -10.13 12.95 1.99
CA HIS A 461 -9.56 13.49 3.20
C HIS A 461 -9.99 14.93 3.50
N SER A 462 -11.16 15.34 3.04
CA SER A 462 -11.74 16.68 3.30
C SER A 462 -13.08 16.57 4.01
N ARG A 463 -13.62 17.71 4.46
CA ARG A 463 -14.95 17.78 5.10
C ARG A 463 -16.10 17.50 4.12
N GLU A 464 -15.81 17.54 2.84
CA GLU A 464 -16.74 17.28 1.74
C GLU A 464 -16.93 15.78 1.47
N ASP A 465 -16.15 14.87 2.08
CA ASP A 465 -16.36 13.44 1.95
C ASP A 465 -17.57 12.98 2.79
N THR A 466 -18.73 13.35 2.32
CA THR A 466 -20.03 13.17 2.94
C THR A 466 -20.86 12.10 2.24
N ARG A 467 -21.94 11.66 2.89
CA ARG A 467 -22.83 10.57 2.42
C ARG A 467 -23.30 10.74 0.96
N ASP A 468 -23.47 11.96 0.49
CA ASP A 468 -23.89 12.26 -0.89
C ASP A 468 -22.81 11.98 -1.93
N LYS A 469 -21.58 11.67 -1.54
CA LYS A 469 -20.48 11.28 -2.43
C LYS A 469 -20.52 9.78 -2.79
N ILE A 470 -21.44 9.03 -2.21
CA ILE A 470 -21.63 7.62 -2.53
C ILE A 470 -22.71 7.45 -3.59
N ASP A 471 -22.38 6.70 -4.64
CA ASP A 471 -23.32 6.17 -5.62
C ASP A 471 -23.67 4.72 -5.28
N ALA A 472 -24.96 4.45 -5.10
CA ALA A 472 -25.42 3.14 -4.68
C ALA A 472 -25.16 2.03 -5.73
N SER A 473 -25.20 2.37 -7.01
CA SER A 473 -24.94 1.41 -8.10
C SER A 473 -23.45 1.09 -8.22
N VAL A 474 -22.58 2.06 -8.00
CA VAL A 474 -21.13 1.86 -7.98
C VAL A 474 -20.75 1.02 -6.75
N LEU A 475 -21.33 1.31 -5.58
CA LEU A 475 -21.07 0.54 -4.36
C LEU A 475 -21.53 -0.90 -4.48
N ASP A 476 -22.71 -1.14 -5.08
CA ASP A 476 -23.23 -2.48 -5.34
C ASP A 476 -22.32 -3.27 -6.30
N ALA A 477 -21.85 -2.64 -7.38
CA ALA A 477 -20.94 -3.26 -8.32
C ALA A 477 -19.57 -3.59 -7.69
N ASP A 478 -19.01 -2.67 -6.89
CA ASP A 478 -17.76 -2.89 -6.16
C ASP A 478 -17.90 -4.06 -5.16
N ALA A 479 -18.96 -4.07 -4.34
CA ALA A 479 -19.24 -5.16 -3.42
C ALA A 479 -19.45 -6.50 -4.15
N GLY A 480 -20.13 -6.46 -5.31
CA GLY A 480 -20.31 -7.61 -6.19
C GLY A 480 -19.01 -8.17 -6.75
N ALA A 481 -18.05 -7.32 -7.09
CA ALA A 481 -16.71 -7.75 -7.53
C ALA A 481 -15.96 -8.45 -6.37
N TYR A 482 -16.00 -7.89 -5.14
CA TYR A 482 -15.42 -8.56 -3.96
C TYR A 482 -16.12 -9.89 -3.66
N ALA A 483 -17.44 -10.01 -3.83
CA ALA A 483 -18.16 -11.28 -3.70
C ALA A 483 -17.62 -12.33 -4.68
N GLY A 484 -17.40 -11.96 -5.94
CA GLY A 484 -16.82 -12.83 -6.96
C GLY A 484 -15.38 -13.26 -6.65
N ALA A 485 -14.53 -12.32 -6.23
CA ALA A 485 -13.14 -12.60 -5.85
C ALA A 485 -13.06 -13.54 -4.63
N LEU A 486 -13.84 -13.24 -3.59
CA LEU A 486 -13.91 -14.06 -2.37
C LEU A 486 -14.46 -15.47 -2.67
N ALA A 487 -15.56 -15.59 -3.40
CA ALA A 487 -16.13 -16.89 -3.74
C ALA A 487 -15.10 -17.79 -4.46
N ARG A 488 -14.32 -17.22 -5.40
CA ARG A 488 -13.24 -17.97 -6.06
C ARG A 488 -12.18 -18.44 -5.09
N LEU A 489 -11.75 -17.59 -4.18
CA LEU A 489 -10.71 -17.93 -3.18
C LEU A 489 -11.22 -18.93 -2.15
N LEU A 490 -12.49 -18.85 -1.75
CA LEU A 490 -13.04 -19.62 -0.64
C LEU A 490 -13.65 -20.96 -1.07
N VAL A 491 -14.16 -21.07 -2.31
CA VAL A 491 -14.93 -22.23 -2.76
C VAL A 491 -14.17 -23.12 -3.74
N SER A 492 -13.33 -22.53 -4.62
CA SER A 492 -12.65 -23.32 -5.66
C SER A 492 -11.75 -24.41 -5.07
N PRO A 493 -11.85 -25.66 -5.55
CA PRO A 493 -10.96 -26.75 -5.10
C PRO A 493 -9.49 -26.41 -5.31
N ARG A 494 -9.14 -25.99 -6.52
CA ARG A 494 -7.82 -25.43 -6.84
C ARG A 494 -7.81 -23.95 -6.46
N LEU A 495 -6.92 -23.59 -5.55
CA LEU A 495 -6.74 -22.20 -5.17
C LEU A 495 -6.34 -21.37 -6.41
N PRO A 496 -7.12 -20.29 -6.74
CA PRO A 496 -6.90 -19.52 -7.97
C PRO A 496 -5.76 -18.49 -7.80
N VAL A 497 -4.59 -19.01 -7.49
CA VAL A 497 -3.34 -18.24 -7.42
C VAL A 497 -2.46 -18.72 -8.56
N ASP A 498 -1.98 -17.83 -9.41
CA ASP A 498 -1.11 -18.17 -10.54
C ASP A 498 0.36 -18.05 -10.16
N PRO A 499 1.06 -19.19 -9.99
CA PRO A 499 2.48 -19.20 -9.72
C PRO A 499 3.33 -19.00 -10.97
N VAL A 500 2.83 -19.37 -12.15
CA VAL A 500 3.57 -19.27 -13.42
C VAL A 500 3.77 -17.79 -13.76
N ASP A 501 2.68 -17.02 -13.79
CA ASP A 501 2.73 -15.59 -14.08
C ASP A 501 3.63 -14.83 -13.11
N GLN A 502 3.58 -15.15 -11.81
CA GLN A 502 4.43 -14.48 -10.83
C GLN A 502 5.93 -14.78 -11.04
N VAL A 503 6.29 -16.01 -11.42
CA VAL A 503 7.69 -16.38 -11.67
C VAL A 503 8.16 -15.81 -13.01
N ASP A 504 7.29 -15.80 -14.04
CA ASP A 504 7.60 -15.18 -15.32
C ASP A 504 7.82 -13.68 -15.19
N TYR A 505 6.96 -12.98 -14.45
CA TYR A 505 7.14 -11.56 -14.17
C TYR A 505 8.47 -11.25 -13.49
N LEU A 506 8.93 -12.09 -12.54
CA LEU A 506 10.28 -11.94 -11.99
C LEU A 506 11.35 -12.10 -13.07
N GLY A 507 11.17 -13.02 -14.02
CA GLY A 507 12.07 -13.23 -15.14
C GLY A 507 12.20 -11.97 -16.01
N GLN A 508 11.07 -11.40 -16.38
CA GLN A 508 11.03 -10.14 -17.15
C GLN A 508 11.81 -9.04 -16.45
N LEU A 509 11.56 -8.82 -15.14
CA LEU A 509 12.28 -7.82 -14.36
C LEU A 509 13.80 -8.10 -14.24
N LEU A 510 14.20 -9.36 -14.14
CA LEU A 510 15.63 -9.70 -14.11
C LEU A 510 16.31 -9.39 -15.45
N HIS A 511 15.64 -9.66 -16.58
CA HIS A 511 16.14 -9.28 -17.90
C HIS A 511 16.27 -7.77 -18.05
N ASP A 512 15.27 -7.00 -17.60
CA ASP A 512 15.29 -5.54 -17.65
C ASP A 512 16.45 -4.99 -16.80
N ARG A 513 16.64 -5.51 -15.57
CA ARG A 513 17.74 -5.10 -14.69
C ARG A 513 19.11 -5.48 -15.25
N GLN A 514 19.21 -6.64 -15.91
CA GLN A 514 20.44 -7.07 -16.62
C GLN A 514 20.77 -6.11 -17.78
N ALA A 515 19.78 -5.72 -18.56
CA ALA A 515 19.94 -4.78 -19.66
C ALA A 515 20.37 -3.38 -19.15
N THR A 516 19.68 -2.85 -18.13
CA THR A 516 20.01 -1.57 -17.48
C THR A 516 21.42 -1.58 -16.91
N ALA A 517 21.85 -2.68 -16.32
CA ALA A 517 23.21 -2.80 -15.77
C ALA A 517 24.33 -2.64 -16.79
N SER A 518 24.06 -2.74 -18.08
CA SER A 518 25.02 -2.53 -19.18
C SER A 518 26.35 -3.28 -18.98
N GLY A 519 26.29 -4.54 -18.53
CA GLY A 519 27.45 -5.39 -18.26
C GLY A 519 28.16 -5.15 -16.92
N ARG A 520 27.71 -4.18 -16.10
CA ARG A 520 28.32 -3.84 -14.80
C ARG A 520 27.82 -4.72 -13.63
N LEU A 521 26.70 -5.38 -13.81
CA LEU A 521 26.16 -6.41 -12.92
C LEU A 521 25.71 -7.59 -13.76
N ASP A 522 26.20 -8.78 -13.43
CA ASP A 522 25.81 -10.02 -14.10
C ASP A 522 24.71 -10.72 -13.30
N LEU A 523 23.51 -10.89 -13.90
CA LEU A 523 22.36 -11.59 -13.37
C LEU A 523 22.08 -12.90 -14.12
N SER A 524 23.01 -13.35 -14.98
CA SER A 524 22.81 -14.55 -15.83
C SER A 524 22.55 -15.83 -15.03
N ALA A 525 23.10 -15.93 -13.82
CA ALA A 525 22.86 -17.09 -12.94
C ALA A 525 21.43 -17.06 -12.38
N GLU A 526 20.93 -15.90 -11.99
CA GLU A 526 19.57 -15.67 -11.46
C GLU A 526 18.53 -15.89 -12.56
N ILE A 527 18.79 -15.42 -13.78
CA ILE A 527 17.93 -15.63 -14.96
C ILE A 527 17.83 -17.13 -15.29
N LYS A 528 18.96 -17.85 -15.30
CA LYS A 528 18.95 -19.31 -15.51
C LYS A 528 18.20 -20.06 -14.41
N LEU A 529 18.35 -19.61 -13.15
CA LEU A 529 17.69 -20.22 -12.01
C LEU A 529 16.18 -19.93 -12.04
N GLN A 530 15.79 -18.73 -12.46
CA GLN A 530 14.38 -18.35 -12.67
C GLN A 530 13.74 -19.21 -13.78
N ALA A 531 14.42 -19.43 -14.90
CA ALA A 531 13.91 -20.28 -15.96
C ALA A 531 13.68 -21.74 -15.49
N ARG A 532 14.59 -22.28 -14.68
CA ARG A 532 14.41 -23.60 -14.05
C ARG A 532 13.25 -23.62 -13.06
N LEU A 533 13.07 -22.53 -12.29
CA LEU A 533 11.94 -22.41 -11.39
C LEU A 533 10.61 -22.35 -12.16
N LEU A 534 10.59 -21.64 -13.29
CA LEU A 534 9.41 -21.56 -14.16
C LEU A 534 9.02 -22.95 -14.66
N GLU A 535 9.96 -23.72 -15.24
CA GLU A 535 9.73 -25.11 -15.67
C GLU A 535 9.25 -26.01 -14.52
N ALA A 536 9.82 -25.85 -13.32
CA ALA A 536 9.42 -26.65 -12.17
C ALA A 536 8.00 -26.29 -11.69
N VAL A 537 7.63 -25.04 -11.75
CA VAL A 537 6.28 -24.56 -11.38
C VAL A 537 5.24 -24.98 -12.41
N GLU A 538 5.53 -24.86 -13.71
CA GLU A 538 4.69 -25.38 -14.79
C GLU A 538 4.45 -26.88 -14.59
N GLY A 539 5.50 -27.65 -14.32
CA GLY A 539 5.37 -29.07 -14.04
C GLY A 539 4.62 -29.41 -12.75
N VAL A 540 4.56 -28.51 -11.76
CA VAL A 540 3.65 -28.63 -10.59
C VAL A 540 2.21 -28.43 -11.05
N GLU A 541 1.92 -27.36 -11.81
CA GLU A 541 0.58 -27.03 -12.27
C GLU A 541 -0.02 -28.11 -13.20
N GLU A 542 0.81 -28.74 -14.05
CA GLU A 542 0.44 -29.87 -14.89
C GLU A 542 0.15 -31.15 -14.09
N ALA A 543 0.89 -31.39 -13.00
CA ALA A 543 0.73 -32.59 -12.18
C ALA A 543 -0.40 -32.46 -11.13
N LEU A 544 -1.06 -31.29 -11.02
CA LEU A 544 -2.15 -31.09 -10.07
C LEU A 544 -3.37 -31.94 -10.42
N PRO A 545 -3.99 -32.64 -9.46
CA PRO A 545 -5.29 -33.24 -9.67
C PRO A 545 -6.35 -32.15 -9.89
N PRO A 546 -7.49 -32.48 -10.51
CA PRO A 546 -8.61 -31.53 -10.68
C PRO A 546 -9.07 -30.90 -9.36
N GLU A 547 -9.08 -31.66 -8.29
CA GLU A 547 -9.39 -31.23 -6.92
C GLU A 547 -8.23 -31.51 -5.98
N PRO A 548 -7.21 -30.62 -5.94
CA PRO A 548 -6.10 -30.79 -5.02
C PRO A 548 -6.57 -30.61 -3.57
N ASP A 549 -5.98 -31.38 -2.65
CA ASP A 549 -6.21 -31.16 -1.24
C ASP A 549 -5.63 -29.80 -0.78
N GLU A 550 -6.09 -29.32 0.37
CA GLU A 550 -5.71 -27.98 0.83
C GLU A 550 -4.24 -27.89 1.24
N ARG A 551 -3.58 -28.98 1.59
CA ARG A 551 -2.13 -28.99 1.86
C ARG A 551 -1.32 -28.79 0.58
N VAL A 552 -1.82 -29.31 -0.55
CA VAL A 552 -1.24 -29.07 -1.89
C VAL A 552 -1.39 -27.59 -2.26
N ASN A 553 -2.59 -27.00 -2.11
CA ASN A 553 -2.83 -25.60 -2.35
C ASN A 553 -1.91 -24.68 -1.52
N LEU A 554 -1.77 -24.95 -0.22
CA LEU A 554 -0.86 -24.21 0.64
C LEU A 554 0.61 -24.45 0.29
N SER A 555 0.96 -25.62 -0.26
CA SER A 555 2.32 -25.89 -0.72
C SER A 555 2.66 -25.08 -1.98
N ARG A 556 1.71 -24.89 -2.90
CA ARG A 556 1.83 -23.99 -4.05
C ARG A 556 2.14 -22.55 -3.60
N LEU A 557 1.38 -22.04 -2.63
CA LEU A 557 1.66 -20.72 -2.05
C LEU A 557 3.04 -20.62 -1.40
N ARG A 558 3.47 -21.68 -0.71
CA ARG A 558 4.81 -21.71 -0.09
C ARG A 558 5.94 -21.67 -1.12
N VAL A 559 5.71 -22.17 -2.34
CA VAL A 559 6.64 -21.98 -3.47
C VAL A 559 6.75 -20.51 -3.81
N LEU A 560 5.63 -19.78 -3.89
CA LEU A 560 5.60 -18.38 -4.32
C LEU A 560 6.14 -17.38 -3.31
N ARG A 561 6.01 -17.62 -2.02
CA ARG A 561 6.29 -16.63 -0.98
C ARG A 561 7.71 -16.03 -0.99
N PRO A 562 8.79 -16.78 -1.28
CA PRO A 562 10.11 -16.16 -1.42
C PRO A 562 10.20 -15.21 -2.61
N VAL A 563 9.61 -15.58 -3.76
CA VAL A 563 9.51 -14.74 -4.96
C VAL A 563 8.68 -13.50 -4.69
N HIS A 564 7.51 -13.64 -4.06
CA HIS A 564 6.65 -12.52 -3.66
C HIS A 564 7.44 -11.46 -2.85
N ARG A 565 8.21 -11.89 -1.84
CA ARG A 565 8.97 -10.96 -1.02
C ARG A 565 10.00 -10.16 -1.81
N VAL A 566 10.73 -10.76 -2.71
CA VAL A 566 11.72 -10.02 -3.50
C VAL A 566 11.07 -9.08 -4.51
N LEU A 567 9.87 -9.43 -5.01
CA LEU A 567 9.10 -8.58 -5.93
C LEU A 567 8.51 -7.34 -5.25
N TYR A 568 8.03 -7.47 -3.99
CA TYR A 568 7.18 -6.45 -3.36
C TYR A 568 7.77 -5.81 -2.11
N THR A 569 8.92 -6.27 -1.60
CA THR A 569 9.55 -5.71 -0.40
C THR A 569 11.04 -5.46 -0.56
N LEU A 570 11.53 -4.41 0.08
CA LEU A 570 12.95 -4.10 0.21
C LEU A 570 13.54 -4.82 1.44
N GLY A 571 12.79 -4.85 2.53
CA GLY A 571 13.18 -5.43 3.80
C GLY A 571 12.93 -6.92 3.93
N GLY A 572 13.05 -7.43 5.12
CA GLY A 572 12.78 -8.82 5.46
C GLY A 572 11.32 -9.06 5.83
N SER A 573 11.03 -10.31 6.25
CA SER A 573 9.66 -10.73 6.63
C SER A 573 9.11 -10.04 7.88
N TYR A 574 9.94 -9.42 8.70
CA TYR A 574 9.57 -9.00 10.07
C TYR A 574 9.46 -7.49 10.22
N HIS A 575 10.14 -6.74 9.40
CA HIS A 575 10.18 -5.28 9.48
C HIS A 575 9.49 -4.70 8.25
N PRO A 576 8.53 -3.79 8.44
CA PRO A 576 7.88 -3.13 7.31
C PRO A 576 8.85 -2.18 6.62
N ASP A 577 8.74 -2.10 5.30
CA ASP A 577 9.41 -1.04 4.55
C ASP A 577 8.81 0.33 4.91
N PRO A 578 9.53 1.42 4.63
CA PRO A 578 8.94 2.75 4.78
C PRO A 578 7.70 2.91 3.91
N SER A 579 6.80 3.79 4.33
CA SER A 579 5.62 4.17 3.56
C SER A 579 5.98 5.17 2.47
N VAL A 580 6.73 4.68 1.51
CA VAL A 580 7.08 5.36 0.26
C VAL A 580 6.87 4.39 -0.90
N ASN A 581 6.62 4.93 -2.08
CA ASN A 581 6.44 4.06 -3.24
C ASN A 581 7.76 3.38 -3.61
N LEU A 582 7.74 2.06 -3.71
CA LEU A 582 8.86 1.24 -4.14
C LEU A 582 8.52 0.61 -5.49
N GLY A 583 9.38 0.75 -6.46
CA GLY A 583 9.25 0.07 -7.75
C GLY A 583 9.30 -1.46 -7.63
N PRO A 584 9.04 -2.19 -8.71
CA PRO A 584 9.15 -3.65 -8.72
C PRO A 584 10.61 -4.09 -8.52
N LEU A 585 10.78 -5.23 -7.82
CA LEU A 585 12.08 -5.79 -7.48
C LEU A 585 12.99 -4.74 -6.80
N PRO A 586 12.52 -4.11 -5.70
CA PRO A 586 13.09 -2.86 -5.18
C PRO A 586 14.56 -3.00 -4.73
N GLY A 587 15.00 -4.18 -4.33
CA GLY A 587 16.40 -4.43 -3.97
C GLY A 587 17.38 -4.25 -5.13
N LEU A 588 16.95 -4.49 -6.36
CA LEU A 588 17.74 -4.24 -7.56
C LEU A 588 17.45 -2.87 -8.20
N GLY A 589 16.63 -2.03 -7.58
CA GLY A 589 16.34 -0.67 -8.04
C GLY A 589 17.59 0.18 -8.31
N PRO A 590 18.64 0.16 -7.44
CA PRO A 590 19.84 0.96 -7.65
C PRO A 590 20.69 0.60 -8.88
N VAL A 591 20.24 -0.29 -9.77
CA VAL A 591 20.98 -0.67 -10.98
C VAL A 591 21.23 0.52 -11.93
N ASP A 592 20.30 1.48 -11.98
CA ASP A 592 20.45 2.70 -12.79
C ASP A 592 21.65 3.52 -12.32
N ARG A 593 21.84 3.67 -10.99
CA ARG A 593 23.02 4.35 -10.42
C ARG A 593 24.32 3.64 -10.74
N LEU A 594 24.31 2.31 -10.80
CA LEU A 594 25.49 1.56 -11.20
C LEU A 594 25.82 1.80 -12.68
N ALA A 595 24.79 1.88 -13.52
CA ALA A 595 24.96 2.14 -14.95
C ALA A 595 25.55 3.53 -15.24
N GLU A 596 25.21 4.53 -14.43
CA GLU A 596 25.72 5.90 -14.57
C GLU A 596 27.08 6.12 -13.91
N ALA A 597 27.44 5.33 -12.92
CA ALA A 597 28.65 5.54 -12.14
C ALA A 597 29.92 5.22 -12.95
N GLU A 598 30.97 6.01 -12.79
CA GLU A 598 32.29 5.74 -13.38
C GLU A 598 32.90 4.47 -12.77
N PRO A 599 33.26 3.45 -13.57
CA PRO A 599 33.90 2.23 -13.07
C PRO A 599 35.14 2.52 -12.20
N GLY A 600 35.18 1.87 -11.02
CA GLY A 600 36.27 2.09 -10.04
C GLY A 600 36.06 3.29 -9.13
N SER A 601 35.09 4.15 -9.38
CA SER A 601 34.73 5.22 -8.44
C SER A 601 34.13 4.67 -7.14
N HIS A 602 34.20 5.46 -6.08
CA HIS A 602 33.55 5.09 -4.80
C HIS A 602 32.05 4.82 -4.98
N ARG A 603 31.34 5.67 -5.73
CA ARG A 603 29.92 5.49 -6.09
C ARG A 603 29.69 4.13 -6.77
N TYR A 604 30.51 3.78 -7.75
CA TYR A 604 30.44 2.51 -8.46
C TYR A 604 30.62 1.32 -7.50
N GLU A 605 31.68 1.32 -6.68
CA GLU A 605 31.99 0.20 -5.80
C GLU A 605 30.96 -0.01 -4.70
N VAL A 606 30.43 1.05 -4.08
CA VAL A 606 29.41 0.96 -3.03
C VAL A 606 28.10 0.45 -3.64
N THR A 607 27.65 1.00 -4.77
CA THR A 607 26.43 0.57 -5.45
C THR A 607 26.54 -0.88 -5.90
N ARG A 608 27.67 -1.26 -6.50
CA ARG A 608 27.91 -2.64 -6.93
C ARG A 608 27.85 -3.63 -5.77
N ARG A 609 28.46 -3.32 -4.63
CA ARG A 609 28.43 -4.18 -3.43
C ARG A 609 27.01 -4.34 -2.88
N THR A 610 26.23 -3.29 -2.90
CA THR A 610 24.80 -3.32 -2.53
C THR A 610 24.05 -4.27 -3.45
N LEU A 611 24.16 -4.07 -4.75
CA LEU A 611 23.48 -4.90 -5.75
C LEU A 611 23.93 -6.37 -5.73
N VAL A 612 25.17 -6.67 -5.42
CA VAL A 612 25.65 -8.06 -5.24
C VAL A 612 24.94 -8.73 -4.05
N ARG A 613 24.72 -8.00 -2.94
CA ARG A 613 23.98 -8.53 -1.79
C ARG A 613 22.52 -8.77 -2.11
N GLU A 614 21.89 -7.83 -2.81
CA GLU A 614 20.49 -7.96 -3.25
C GLU A 614 20.32 -9.07 -4.30
N ARG A 615 21.27 -9.22 -5.22
CA ARG A 615 21.33 -10.36 -6.13
C ARG A 615 21.37 -11.69 -5.36
N ASN A 616 22.18 -11.79 -4.29
CA ASN A 616 22.22 -12.98 -3.46
C ASN A 616 20.88 -13.24 -2.75
N ARG A 617 20.15 -12.19 -2.34
CA ARG A 617 18.79 -12.32 -1.79
C ARG A 617 17.80 -12.88 -2.82
N VAL A 618 17.87 -12.39 -4.05
CA VAL A 618 17.08 -12.92 -5.17
C VAL A 618 17.43 -14.38 -5.47
N ASN A 619 18.73 -14.70 -5.54
CA ASN A 619 19.21 -16.04 -5.77
C ASN A 619 18.71 -17.02 -4.70
N GLU A 620 18.82 -16.67 -3.43
CA GLU A 620 18.31 -17.48 -2.31
C GLU A 620 16.78 -17.69 -2.40
N ALA A 621 16.02 -16.65 -2.78
CA ALA A 621 14.58 -16.75 -2.96
C ALA A 621 14.21 -17.73 -4.08
N LEU A 622 14.91 -17.64 -5.23
CA LEU A 622 14.74 -18.55 -6.36
C LEU A 622 15.08 -19.99 -6.00
N GLN A 623 16.23 -20.23 -5.35
CA GLN A 623 16.65 -21.57 -4.92
C GLN A 623 15.63 -22.19 -3.97
N ARG A 624 15.19 -21.45 -2.94
CA ARG A 624 14.18 -21.94 -1.99
C ARG A 624 12.84 -22.26 -2.66
N SER A 625 12.45 -21.48 -3.65
CA SER A 625 11.23 -21.71 -4.41
C SER A 625 11.38 -22.93 -5.33
N LEU A 626 12.50 -23.07 -6.02
CA LEU A 626 12.80 -24.22 -6.88
C LEU A 626 12.79 -25.53 -6.11
N GLU A 627 13.52 -25.60 -4.98
CA GLU A 627 13.52 -26.81 -4.14
C GLU A 627 12.12 -27.20 -3.64
N ARG A 628 11.26 -26.21 -3.38
CA ARG A 628 9.87 -26.48 -2.96
C ARG A 628 9.02 -26.96 -4.11
N ALA A 629 9.18 -26.37 -5.30
CA ALA A 629 8.47 -26.77 -6.50
C ALA A 629 8.84 -28.20 -6.91
N GLU A 630 10.13 -28.53 -6.97
CA GLU A 630 10.62 -29.87 -7.29
C GLU A 630 10.11 -30.93 -6.29
N ARG A 631 10.17 -30.63 -4.98
CA ARG A 631 9.62 -31.52 -3.95
C ARG A 631 8.10 -31.70 -4.06
N LEU A 632 7.38 -30.65 -4.40
CA LEU A 632 5.93 -30.71 -4.56
C LEU A 632 5.59 -31.54 -5.81
N ARG A 633 6.23 -31.27 -6.94
CA ARG A 633 6.06 -32.03 -8.18
C ARG A 633 6.33 -33.52 -7.96
N ALA A 634 7.43 -33.87 -7.32
CA ALA A 634 7.79 -35.27 -7.03
C ALA A 634 6.70 -35.99 -6.20
N ARG A 635 6.11 -35.32 -5.23
CA ARG A 635 5.00 -35.88 -4.42
C ARG A 635 3.72 -36.06 -5.23
N LEU A 636 3.39 -35.12 -6.11
CA LEU A 636 2.20 -35.20 -6.96
C LEU A 636 2.31 -36.35 -7.93
N VAL A 637 3.46 -36.52 -8.59
CA VAL A 637 3.74 -37.64 -9.52
C VAL A 637 3.71 -38.97 -8.79
N ALA A 638 4.34 -39.09 -7.60
CA ALA A 638 4.34 -40.33 -6.81
C ALA A 638 2.94 -40.69 -6.26
N GLY A 639 2.14 -39.70 -5.86
CA GLY A 639 0.77 -39.92 -5.38
C GLY A 639 -0.23 -40.28 -6.46
N GLY A 640 -0.03 -39.82 -7.70
CA GLY A 640 -0.85 -40.20 -8.87
C GLY A 640 -0.68 -41.65 -9.33
N GLY A 641 0.38 -42.33 -8.90
CA GLY A 641 0.67 -43.75 -9.25
C GLY A 641 -0.03 -44.79 -8.36
N THR A 642 -0.74 -44.41 -7.31
CA THR A 642 -1.36 -45.37 -6.34
C THR A 642 -2.86 -45.62 -6.56
N GLY A 643 -3.38 -45.34 -7.75
CA GLY A 643 -4.81 -45.54 -8.10
C GLY A 643 -5.11 -46.86 -8.77
N ASN A 644 -4.43 -48.00 -8.47
CA ASN A 644 -4.91 -49.36 -8.73
C ASN A 644 -4.03 -50.39 -8.01
N GLY A 645 -4.32 -50.65 -6.76
CA GLY A 645 -3.73 -51.72 -5.97
C GLY A 645 -4.71 -52.14 -4.90
N SER A 646 -5.49 -53.16 -5.21
CA SER A 646 -6.40 -53.85 -4.29
C SER A 646 -5.68 -54.28 -3.02
N ASP A 647 -6.08 -53.76 -1.88
CA ASP A 647 -5.67 -54.25 -0.57
C ASP A 647 -6.26 -55.63 -0.29
N GLY A 648 -5.40 -56.61 -0.24
CA GLY A 648 -5.58 -57.90 0.41
C GLY A 648 -4.97 -57.86 1.80
N GLY A 649 -5.76 -58.18 2.78
CA GLY A 649 -5.61 -58.06 4.20
C GLY A 649 -4.35 -58.57 4.92
N GLY A 650 -4.22 -58.18 6.16
CA GLY A 650 -3.35 -58.77 7.16
C GLY A 650 -3.02 -57.84 8.32
N GLY A 651 -3.83 -57.87 9.38
CA GLY A 651 -3.41 -57.41 10.71
C GLY A 651 -2.47 -58.45 11.38
N PRO A 652 -1.95 -58.30 12.56
CA PRO A 652 -2.58 -57.73 13.77
C PRO A 652 -1.96 -56.38 14.23
#